data_31c376844995dcf6567d4eefb665d16f
#
_entry.id   31c376844995dcf6567d4eefb665d16f
#
_cell.length_a   1.000
_cell.length_b   1.000
_cell.length_c   1.000
_cell.angle_alpha   90.00
_cell.angle_beta   90.00
_cell.angle_gamma   90.00
#
_symmetry.space_group_name_H-M   'P 1'
#
loop_
_entity.id
_entity.type
_entity.pdbx_description
1 polymer ?
#
loop_
_entity_poly.entity_id
_entity_poly.type
_entity_poly.pdbx_seq_one_letter_code
_entity_poly.pdbx_strand_id
1 'polypeptide(L)'
;MNYSSNWALRLLTIFLIIGAFNITNAQNLKGVVTDTSGALLENVGIFNQTSGQHSHTNLSGLFSLPSSQINDSIYFSNLGYKTFVLVVNQNHLSEGVEVILEESSINLDQVVVVSKVDAMSRIVNVDIQNDPVKSSQEILRKVPGLLIGQHAGGGKAEQIFLRGFDIDHGTDVAISVDGMPVNMVSHAHGQGYADLHFVIPETIDNINFGKGPYYADKGDFNTAGFVDLNLKKSIDKSMLSYEAGQFNTNRFVGLFNILESSKSDAYIASELYLTDGPFHSPQNFNRINILGRYHYKDIGKEELTLTASHFQSKWDASGQIPQRAIDQGIIGRFGAIDDTEGGQTSRTNLMLNHTKFLGEDQFLKTRAFVSKYDFELFSNFTFFLEDPVNGDQIRQYEDRTIMGAETIFEQIDIPVGTDDRFKYSAGLGFRHDNVDDVSLAHTLNRKTILEQYAFGDIDETNIYSFINGEYTTGNWTFNPSVRLDYFKFDYENKLSEAYDNKSESKAIVSPKLNTIYTFNRNWQMFLKTGLGFHSNDARVVTANEGQEILPKAYGLDLGTIIKPTDKMVLNATLWGLLLNQEFVYVGDAGIVEPSGKTRRVGVELGGRYQLSDWLYLYSDVNYTYARSTEEADGEDYIPLAPDFTAVGGLSITDLGNFSGNLNYRYLGDRAANEDNSIVAEGYFVTDLNLNYEIKNWTIGLIVENLFDTEWNETQFATESRLFNETASVEEIHFTPGTPFYLRGKVAVTF
;
A
#
# COMPACT_ATOMS: atom_id res chain seq x y z
N MET A 1 -80.89 -44.23 -17.33
CA MET A 1 -80.02 -43.70 -18.41
C MET A 1 -78.71 -43.23 -17.80
N ASN A 2 -77.66 -43.87 -18.22
CA ASN A 2 -76.29 -43.74 -17.62
C ASN A 2 -75.61 -42.42 -17.88
N TYR A 3 -75.24 -41.72 -16.82
CA TYR A 3 -74.23 -40.67 -16.85
C TYR A 3 -73.24 -40.87 -15.68
N SER A 4 -72.36 -41.84 -15.83
CA SER A 4 -71.26 -42.02 -14.87
C SER A 4 -70.13 -42.81 -15.52
N SER A 5 -69.30 -42.17 -16.33
CA SER A 5 -67.97 -42.75 -16.67
C SER A 5 -66.89 -41.79 -17.19
N ASN A 6 -67.13 -40.48 -17.18
CA ASN A 6 -66.14 -39.59 -17.76
C ASN A 6 -65.35 -38.77 -16.75
N TRP A 7 -65.55 -38.86 -15.45
CA TRP A 7 -64.85 -38.11 -14.44
C TRP A 7 -63.50 -38.74 -14.03
N ALA A 8 -63.45 -40.05 -13.98
CA ALA A 8 -62.24 -40.80 -13.65
C ALA A 8 -61.16 -40.65 -14.74
N LEU A 9 -61.55 -40.59 -16.02
CA LEU A 9 -60.64 -40.43 -17.14
C LEU A 9 -60.09 -39.02 -17.19
N ARG A 10 -60.87 -38.01 -16.84
CA ARG A 10 -60.42 -36.60 -16.76
C ARG A 10 -59.52 -36.36 -15.58
N LEU A 11 -59.72 -36.97 -14.44
CA LEU A 11 -58.81 -36.90 -13.27
C LEU A 11 -57.51 -37.64 -13.56
N LEU A 12 -57.52 -38.77 -14.27
CA LEU A 12 -56.31 -39.49 -14.65
C LEU A 12 -55.45 -38.68 -15.66
N THR A 13 -56.10 -37.96 -16.58
CA THR A 13 -55.39 -37.09 -17.54
C THR A 13 -54.81 -35.82 -16.86
N ILE A 14 -55.44 -35.24 -15.85
CA ILE A 14 -54.96 -34.16 -15.06
C ILE A 14 -53.77 -34.61 -14.16
N PHE A 15 -53.82 -35.81 -13.59
CA PHE A 15 -52.74 -36.42 -12.82
C PHE A 15 -51.51 -36.76 -13.69
N LEU A 16 -51.73 -37.19 -14.95
CA LEU A 16 -50.65 -37.45 -15.91
C LEU A 16 -50.01 -36.14 -16.44
N ILE A 17 -50.74 -35.03 -16.53
CA ILE A 17 -50.20 -33.73 -16.91
C ILE A 17 -49.42 -33.08 -15.75
N ILE A 18 -49.83 -33.31 -14.49
CA ILE A 18 -49.10 -32.82 -13.30
C ILE A 18 -47.83 -33.65 -13.03
N GLY A 19 -47.78 -34.93 -13.48
CA GLY A 19 -46.62 -35.81 -13.37
C GLY A 19 -45.50 -35.57 -14.40
N ALA A 20 -45.70 -34.63 -15.37
CA ALA A 20 -44.70 -34.31 -16.41
C ALA A 20 -43.95 -33.01 -16.18
N PHE A 21 -44.09 -32.38 -15.02
CA PHE A 21 -43.12 -31.37 -14.61
C PHE A 21 -41.83 -32.11 -14.19
N ASN A 22 -40.89 -32.21 -15.10
CA ASN A 22 -39.50 -32.51 -14.75
C ASN A 22 -39.07 -31.45 -13.73
N ILE A 23 -39.07 -31.84 -12.46
CA ILE A 23 -38.36 -31.10 -11.43
C ILE A 23 -36.87 -31.22 -11.82
N THR A 24 -36.38 -30.28 -12.61
CA THR A 24 -34.98 -30.11 -12.79
C THR A 24 -34.45 -29.69 -11.42
N ASN A 25 -33.87 -30.63 -10.69
CA ASN A 25 -33.13 -30.32 -9.48
C ASN A 25 -31.95 -29.43 -9.89
N ALA A 26 -32.08 -28.12 -9.67
CA ALA A 26 -30.97 -27.22 -9.76
C ALA A 26 -29.96 -27.66 -8.71
N GLN A 27 -28.77 -28.07 -9.15
CA GLN A 27 -27.68 -28.50 -8.29
C GLN A 27 -26.69 -27.34 -8.13
N ASN A 28 -26.01 -27.28 -7.01
CA ASN A 28 -24.93 -26.34 -6.83
C ASN A 28 -23.68 -26.86 -7.56
N LEU A 29 -23.12 -26.07 -8.47
CA LEU A 29 -21.79 -26.34 -9.01
C LEU A 29 -20.76 -25.95 -7.95
N LYS A 30 -19.97 -26.92 -7.49
CA LYS A 30 -18.89 -26.69 -6.52
C LYS A 30 -17.56 -26.99 -7.15
N GLY A 31 -16.49 -26.32 -6.65
CA GLY A 31 -15.15 -26.57 -7.14
C GLY A 31 -14.09 -25.72 -6.45
N VAL A 32 -12.89 -25.82 -6.97
CA VAL A 32 -11.73 -25.04 -6.54
C VAL A 32 -11.13 -24.33 -7.74
N VAL A 33 -10.64 -23.11 -7.52
CA VAL A 33 -9.91 -22.33 -8.53
C VAL A 33 -8.48 -22.12 -8.05
N THR A 34 -7.53 -22.46 -8.92
CA THR A 34 -6.09 -22.28 -8.69
C THR A 34 -5.49 -21.49 -9.86
N ASP A 35 -4.28 -20.99 -9.69
CA ASP A 35 -3.45 -20.56 -10.80
C ASP A 35 -2.64 -21.73 -11.40
N THR A 36 -1.79 -21.43 -12.39
CA THR A 36 -0.92 -22.42 -13.02
C THR A 36 0.16 -22.99 -12.08
N SER A 37 0.47 -22.29 -10.99
CA SER A 37 1.39 -22.76 -9.93
C SER A 37 0.67 -23.66 -8.90
N GLY A 38 -0.66 -23.76 -8.99
CA GLY A 38 -1.49 -24.45 -8.02
C GLY A 38 -1.77 -23.63 -6.75
N ALA A 39 -1.48 -22.31 -6.77
CA ALA A 39 -1.90 -21.43 -5.70
C ALA A 39 -3.42 -21.25 -5.72
N LEU A 40 -4.04 -21.29 -4.55
CA LEU A 40 -5.49 -21.15 -4.39
C LEU A 40 -5.88 -19.69 -4.62
N LEU A 41 -6.81 -19.44 -5.54
CA LEU A 41 -7.23 -18.09 -5.90
C LEU A 41 -8.48 -17.66 -5.13
N GLU A 42 -8.32 -16.71 -4.24
CA GLU A 42 -9.41 -16.04 -3.53
C GLU A 42 -10.06 -14.97 -4.42
N ASN A 43 -11.36 -14.72 -4.17
CA ASN A 43 -12.14 -13.67 -4.84
C ASN A 43 -12.25 -13.80 -6.38
N VAL A 44 -12.05 -14.97 -6.94
CA VAL A 44 -12.36 -15.22 -8.34
C VAL A 44 -13.86 -15.03 -8.56
N GLY A 45 -14.22 -14.08 -9.41
CA GLY A 45 -15.61 -13.86 -9.80
C GLY A 45 -16.12 -15.02 -10.67
N ILE A 46 -17.24 -15.63 -10.27
CA ILE A 46 -17.85 -16.76 -10.95
C ILE A 46 -19.25 -16.33 -11.37
N PHE A 47 -19.50 -16.33 -12.68
CA PHE A 47 -20.75 -15.85 -13.26
C PHE A 47 -21.36 -16.87 -14.20
N ASN A 48 -22.59 -17.27 -13.93
CA ASN A 48 -23.39 -18.10 -14.84
C ASN A 48 -24.12 -17.19 -15.83
N GLN A 49 -23.67 -17.18 -17.07
CA GLN A 49 -24.27 -16.36 -18.13
C GLN A 49 -25.71 -16.75 -18.44
N THR A 50 -26.07 -18.03 -18.25
CA THR A 50 -27.39 -18.56 -18.58
C THR A 50 -28.45 -18.20 -17.54
N SER A 51 -28.11 -18.34 -16.25
CA SER A 51 -29.06 -18.09 -15.15
C SER A 51 -28.90 -16.71 -14.51
N GLY A 52 -27.81 -15.97 -14.80
CA GLY A 52 -27.46 -14.69 -14.16
C GLY A 52 -26.94 -14.84 -12.71
N GLN A 53 -26.82 -16.07 -12.19
CA GLN A 53 -26.31 -16.33 -10.85
C GLN A 53 -24.80 -16.05 -10.80
N HIS A 54 -24.33 -15.59 -9.66
CA HIS A 54 -22.91 -15.31 -9.43
C HIS A 54 -22.46 -15.83 -8.06
N SER A 55 -21.19 -16.10 -7.94
CA SER A 55 -20.51 -16.53 -6.73
C SER A 55 -19.05 -16.03 -6.77
N HIS A 56 -18.29 -16.29 -5.71
CA HIS A 56 -16.86 -16.03 -5.68
C HIS A 56 -16.17 -17.16 -4.96
N THR A 57 -14.89 -17.33 -5.28
CA THR A 57 -14.05 -18.22 -4.48
C THR A 57 -13.75 -17.62 -3.11
N ASN A 58 -13.70 -18.48 -2.12
CA ASN A 58 -13.24 -18.14 -0.78
C ASN A 58 -11.70 -18.15 -0.71
N LEU A 59 -11.15 -17.94 0.48
CA LEU A 59 -9.70 -17.97 0.76
C LEU A 59 -8.99 -19.25 0.34
N SER A 60 -9.71 -20.37 0.25
CA SER A 60 -9.19 -21.65 -0.26
C SER A 60 -9.43 -21.85 -1.75
N GLY A 61 -9.76 -20.82 -2.50
CA GLY A 61 -10.15 -20.97 -3.88
C GLY A 61 -11.43 -21.79 -4.09
N LEU A 62 -12.14 -22.19 -3.02
CA LEU A 62 -13.36 -22.98 -3.12
C LEU A 62 -14.57 -22.09 -3.44
N PHE A 63 -15.47 -22.60 -4.27
CA PHE A 63 -16.72 -21.92 -4.61
C PHE A 63 -17.92 -22.85 -4.62
N SER A 64 -19.11 -22.25 -4.48
CA SER A 64 -20.39 -22.91 -4.68
C SER A 64 -21.30 -21.95 -5.46
N LEU A 65 -21.65 -22.31 -6.68
CA LEU A 65 -22.55 -21.55 -7.54
C LEU A 65 -23.93 -22.21 -7.55
N PRO A 66 -24.97 -21.57 -6.99
CA PRO A 66 -26.30 -22.15 -6.90
C PRO A 66 -26.99 -22.27 -8.25
N SER A 67 -27.95 -23.16 -8.34
CA SER A 67 -28.88 -23.30 -9.47
C SER A 67 -28.20 -23.50 -10.83
N SER A 68 -27.07 -24.19 -10.86
CA SER A 68 -26.36 -24.52 -12.11
C SER A 68 -27.02 -25.73 -12.81
N GLN A 69 -27.06 -25.70 -14.14
CA GLN A 69 -27.62 -26.73 -14.99
C GLN A 69 -26.62 -27.18 -16.06
N ILE A 70 -26.85 -28.39 -16.62
CA ILE A 70 -26.03 -28.86 -17.74
C ILE A 70 -26.19 -27.91 -18.93
N ASN A 71 -25.07 -27.61 -19.61
CA ASN A 71 -24.88 -26.64 -20.69
C ASN A 71 -24.89 -25.18 -20.24
N ASP A 72 -24.92 -24.85 -18.96
CA ASP A 72 -24.66 -23.49 -18.50
C ASP A 72 -23.24 -23.10 -18.84
N SER A 73 -23.06 -21.87 -19.25
CA SER A 73 -21.72 -21.25 -19.47
C SER A 73 -21.31 -20.43 -18.24
N ILE A 74 -20.31 -20.94 -17.53
CA ILE A 74 -19.80 -20.33 -16.30
C ILE A 74 -18.48 -19.62 -16.61
N TYR A 75 -18.41 -18.34 -16.30
CA TYR A 75 -17.22 -17.50 -16.44
C TYR A 75 -16.51 -17.39 -15.10
N PHE A 76 -15.22 -17.69 -15.12
CA PHE A 76 -14.31 -17.49 -13.98
C PHE A 76 -13.37 -16.35 -14.34
N SER A 77 -13.40 -15.29 -13.56
CA SER A 77 -12.59 -14.09 -13.81
C SER A 77 -11.94 -13.59 -12.54
N ASN A 78 -10.66 -13.25 -12.63
CA ASN A 78 -9.91 -12.60 -11.56
C ASN A 78 -8.95 -11.58 -12.18
N LEU A 79 -8.65 -10.51 -11.43
CA LEU A 79 -7.70 -9.50 -11.90
C LEU A 79 -6.30 -10.13 -12.00
N GLY A 80 -5.65 -9.94 -13.15
CA GLY A 80 -4.34 -10.55 -13.42
C GLY A 80 -4.38 -11.94 -14.02
N TYR A 81 -5.58 -12.49 -14.31
CA TYR A 81 -5.75 -13.81 -14.92
C TYR A 81 -6.62 -13.75 -16.17
N LYS A 82 -6.40 -14.66 -17.11
CA LYS A 82 -7.30 -14.84 -18.27
C LYS A 82 -8.63 -15.40 -17.81
N THR A 83 -9.74 -14.86 -18.38
CA THR A 83 -11.07 -15.42 -18.09
C THR A 83 -11.15 -16.84 -18.62
N PHE A 84 -11.52 -17.77 -17.75
CA PHE A 84 -11.81 -19.14 -18.12
C PHE A 84 -13.33 -19.35 -18.25
N VAL A 85 -13.76 -20.07 -19.29
CA VAL A 85 -15.18 -20.36 -19.50
C VAL A 85 -15.41 -21.87 -19.43
N LEU A 86 -16.23 -22.28 -18.48
CA LEU A 86 -16.64 -23.67 -18.29
C LEU A 86 -18.04 -23.88 -18.86
N VAL A 87 -18.23 -24.90 -19.70
CA VAL A 87 -19.57 -25.41 -20.04
C VAL A 87 -19.89 -26.58 -19.11
N VAL A 88 -20.93 -26.41 -18.32
CA VAL A 88 -21.28 -27.38 -17.28
C VAL A 88 -21.75 -28.68 -17.90
N ASN A 89 -21.22 -29.79 -17.43
CA ASN A 89 -21.64 -31.15 -17.76
C ASN A 89 -22.10 -31.92 -16.51
N GLN A 90 -22.61 -33.17 -16.67
CA GLN A 90 -23.10 -33.97 -15.56
C GLN A 90 -22.02 -34.28 -14.52
N ASN A 91 -20.76 -34.51 -14.94
CA ASN A 91 -19.66 -34.82 -14.02
C ASN A 91 -19.30 -33.62 -13.16
N HIS A 92 -19.34 -32.42 -13.73
CA HIS A 92 -19.09 -31.19 -12.99
C HIS A 92 -20.07 -30.95 -11.83
N LEU A 93 -21.32 -31.36 -12.00
CA LEU A 93 -22.35 -31.24 -10.96
C LEU A 93 -22.26 -32.36 -9.88
N SER A 94 -21.75 -33.54 -10.25
CA SER A 94 -21.65 -34.68 -9.32
C SER A 94 -20.33 -34.79 -8.57
N GLU A 95 -19.20 -34.40 -9.21
CA GLU A 95 -17.84 -34.58 -8.69
C GLU A 95 -17.20 -33.26 -8.33
N GLY A 96 -17.77 -32.12 -8.77
CA GLY A 96 -17.17 -30.81 -8.67
C GLY A 96 -16.22 -30.51 -9.85
N VAL A 97 -15.58 -29.33 -9.81
CA VAL A 97 -14.67 -28.89 -10.86
C VAL A 97 -13.42 -28.23 -10.28
N GLU A 98 -12.29 -28.55 -10.88
CA GLU A 98 -11.04 -27.82 -10.68
C GLU A 98 -10.84 -26.89 -11.88
N VAL A 99 -10.67 -25.59 -11.60
CA VAL A 99 -10.46 -24.55 -12.60
C VAL A 99 -9.07 -23.97 -12.39
N ILE A 100 -8.25 -23.96 -13.43
CA ILE A 100 -6.92 -23.37 -13.42
C ILE A 100 -6.98 -22.10 -14.24
N LEU A 101 -6.68 -20.95 -13.63
CA LEU A 101 -6.57 -19.68 -14.32
C LEU A 101 -5.12 -19.43 -14.73
N GLU A 102 -4.92 -19.05 -15.99
CA GLU A 102 -3.63 -18.62 -16.50
C GLU A 102 -3.43 -17.14 -16.16
N GLU A 103 -2.24 -16.79 -15.66
CA GLU A 103 -1.85 -15.40 -15.44
C GLU A 103 -1.89 -14.61 -16.76
N SER A 104 -2.32 -13.38 -16.69
CA SER A 104 -2.34 -12.45 -17.80
C SER A 104 -1.92 -11.08 -17.34
N SER A 105 -0.92 -10.50 -18.00
CA SER A 105 -0.62 -9.10 -17.85
C SER A 105 -1.84 -8.28 -18.31
N ILE A 106 -2.63 -7.82 -17.35
CA ILE A 106 -3.72 -6.86 -17.50
C ILE A 106 -4.70 -7.16 -18.66
N ASN A 107 -5.75 -7.90 -18.38
CA ASN A 107 -6.88 -8.03 -19.31
C ASN A 107 -8.11 -7.27 -18.76
N LEU A 108 -8.49 -6.16 -19.39
CA LEU A 108 -9.67 -5.36 -19.03
C LEU A 108 -11.00 -6.07 -19.28
N ASP A 109 -11.02 -7.08 -20.14
CA ASP A 109 -12.22 -7.89 -20.36
C ASP A 109 -12.72 -8.58 -19.09
N GLN A 110 -11.86 -8.62 -18.06
CA GLN A 110 -12.09 -9.34 -16.81
C GLN A 110 -12.52 -8.47 -15.63
N VAL A 111 -12.53 -7.14 -15.77
CA VAL A 111 -13.05 -6.28 -14.71
C VAL A 111 -14.57 -6.39 -14.67
N VAL A 112 -15.07 -7.41 -13.98
CA VAL A 112 -16.46 -7.46 -13.59
C VAL A 112 -16.63 -6.50 -12.42
N VAL A 113 -17.46 -5.48 -12.58
CA VAL A 113 -17.85 -4.60 -11.48
C VAL A 113 -18.74 -5.43 -10.55
N VAL A 114 -18.21 -5.84 -9.42
CA VAL A 114 -18.90 -6.71 -8.46
C VAL A 114 -19.46 -5.88 -7.32
N SER A 115 -20.65 -6.20 -6.83
CA SER A 115 -21.33 -5.48 -5.75
C SER A 115 -20.79 -5.83 -4.35
N LYS A 116 -19.46 -5.92 -4.18
CA LYS A 116 -18.84 -6.18 -2.88
C LYS A 116 -18.07 -4.95 -2.39
N VAL A 117 -18.06 -4.76 -1.07
CA VAL A 117 -17.24 -3.70 -0.43
C VAL A 117 -15.74 -3.94 -0.70
N ASP A 118 -15.31 -5.20 -0.77
CA ASP A 118 -13.94 -5.56 -1.14
C ASP A 118 -13.56 -5.11 -2.56
N ALA A 119 -14.54 -4.94 -3.46
CA ALA A 119 -14.32 -4.34 -4.78
C ALA A 119 -13.94 -2.87 -4.73
N MET A 120 -14.07 -2.21 -3.59
CA MET A 120 -13.62 -0.84 -3.35
C MET A 120 -12.14 -0.78 -2.99
N SER A 121 -11.58 -1.84 -2.39
CA SER A 121 -10.15 -2.05 -2.30
C SER A 121 -9.68 -2.54 -3.66
N ARG A 122 -8.66 -1.92 -4.20
CA ARG A 122 -8.14 -2.32 -5.51
C ARG A 122 -6.92 -3.18 -5.28
N ILE A 123 -6.98 -4.43 -5.77
CA ILE A 123 -5.80 -5.29 -5.85
C ILE A 123 -5.13 -4.99 -7.18
N VAL A 124 -3.88 -4.57 -7.14
CA VAL A 124 -3.06 -4.31 -8.32
C VAL A 124 -1.99 -5.39 -8.37
N ASN A 125 -1.99 -6.19 -9.43
CA ASN A 125 -0.90 -7.11 -9.69
C ASN A 125 0.34 -6.31 -10.03
N VAL A 126 1.43 -6.61 -9.36
CA VAL A 126 2.70 -5.94 -9.56
C VAL A 126 3.50 -6.69 -10.60
N ASP A 127 3.55 -6.15 -11.80
CA ASP A 127 4.45 -6.64 -12.84
C ASP A 127 5.81 -5.95 -12.70
N ILE A 128 6.64 -6.47 -11.82
CA ILE A 128 7.99 -5.94 -11.59
C ILE A 128 8.90 -6.14 -12.80
N GLN A 129 8.61 -7.10 -13.66
CA GLN A 129 9.40 -7.34 -14.86
C GLN A 129 9.15 -6.25 -15.91
N ASN A 130 7.88 -5.88 -16.14
CA ASN A 130 7.49 -4.88 -17.13
C ASN A 130 7.58 -3.46 -16.59
N ASP A 131 7.48 -3.26 -15.30
CA ASP A 131 7.53 -1.96 -14.64
C ASP A 131 8.43 -2.01 -13.39
N PRO A 132 9.75 -2.19 -13.57
CA PRO A 132 10.70 -2.32 -12.47
C PRO A 132 10.81 -1.04 -11.66
N VAL A 133 11.17 -1.21 -10.40
CA VAL A 133 11.47 -0.12 -9.47
C VAL A 133 12.92 -0.21 -9.03
N LYS A 134 13.57 0.93 -8.76
CA LYS A 134 14.96 0.97 -8.28
C LYS A 134 15.06 0.76 -6.78
N SER A 135 14.06 1.20 -6.03
CA SER A 135 13.97 1.00 -4.59
C SER A 135 12.70 0.27 -4.22
N SER A 136 12.70 -0.36 -3.05
CA SER A 136 11.51 -1.03 -2.52
C SER A 136 10.38 -0.04 -2.25
N GLN A 137 10.71 1.19 -1.90
CA GLN A 137 9.73 2.24 -1.61
C GLN A 137 8.99 2.71 -2.87
N GLU A 138 9.65 2.67 -4.04
CA GLU A 138 9.02 3.01 -5.32
C GLU A 138 7.85 2.08 -5.69
N ILE A 139 7.70 0.95 -5.00
CA ILE A 139 6.53 0.09 -5.17
C ILE A 139 5.22 0.84 -4.84
N LEU A 140 5.28 1.84 -3.96
CA LEU A 140 4.13 2.68 -3.63
C LEU A 140 3.62 3.48 -4.85
N ARG A 141 4.48 3.77 -5.84
CA ARG A 141 4.08 4.41 -7.12
C ARG A 141 3.10 3.57 -7.94
N LYS A 142 2.95 2.27 -7.62
CA LYS A 142 1.93 1.41 -8.24
C LYS A 142 0.53 1.69 -7.73
N VAL A 143 0.39 2.39 -6.61
CA VAL A 143 -0.90 2.82 -6.06
C VAL A 143 -1.42 4.02 -6.87
N PRO A 144 -2.61 3.94 -7.50
CA PRO A 144 -3.14 5.01 -8.32
C PRO A 144 -3.22 6.36 -7.59
N GLY A 145 -2.56 7.38 -8.13
CA GLY A 145 -2.56 8.74 -7.60
C GLY A 145 -1.66 8.95 -6.37
N LEU A 146 -0.84 7.97 -5.99
CA LEU A 146 0.19 8.13 -4.98
C LEU A 146 1.52 8.51 -5.65
N LEU A 147 2.16 9.54 -5.12
CA LEU A 147 3.51 9.98 -5.51
C LEU A 147 4.44 9.85 -4.31
N ILE A 148 5.71 9.71 -4.59
CA ILE A 148 6.77 9.71 -3.57
C ILE A 148 7.87 10.66 -3.98
N GLY A 149 8.51 11.30 -3.00
CA GLY A 149 9.72 12.09 -3.14
C GLY A 149 10.87 11.47 -2.33
N GLN A 150 12.02 11.26 -2.97
CA GLN A 150 13.18 10.68 -2.32
C GLN A 150 14.02 11.76 -1.64
N HIS A 151 14.35 11.55 -0.36
CA HIS A 151 15.34 12.37 0.33
C HIS A 151 16.75 12.07 -0.16
N ALA A 152 17.64 13.06 -0.12
CA ALA A 152 19.05 12.84 -0.40
C ALA A 152 19.63 11.81 0.58
N GLY A 153 20.26 10.76 0.03
CA GLY A 153 20.87 9.71 0.83
C GLY A 153 20.26 8.31 0.66
N GLY A 154 19.11 8.17 -0.03
CA GLY A 154 18.57 6.90 -0.50
C GLY A 154 18.25 5.81 0.53
N GLY A 155 18.54 6.02 1.81
CA GLY A 155 18.33 5.04 2.88
C GLY A 155 17.28 5.43 3.92
N LYS A 156 16.66 6.61 3.77
CA LYS A 156 15.53 7.06 4.59
C LYS A 156 14.19 6.57 4.01
N ALA A 157 13.13 6.58 4.81
CA ALA A 157 11.76 6.54 4.30
C ALA A 157 11.50 7.74 3.39
N GLU A 158 10.66 7.57 2.39
CA GLU A 158 10.38 8.59 1.39
C GLU A 158 9.16 9.43 1.79
N GLN A 159 9.10 10.66 1.31
CA GLN A 159 7.93 11.53 1.38
C GLN A 159 6.83 10.96 0.51
N ILE A 160 5.59 10.90 1.01
CA ILE A 160 4.45 10.30 0.34
C ILE A 160 3.38 11.38 0.10
N PHE A 161 2.89 11.47 -1.13
CA PHE A 161 1.81 12.38 -1.50
C PHE A 161 0.57 11.60 -1.88
N LEU A 162 -0.54 11.83 -1.16
CA LEU A 162 -1.83 11.20 -1.43
C LEU A 162 -2.96 12.12 -0.99
N ARG A 163 -3.92 12.42 -1.87
CA ARG A 163 -5.12 13.24 -1.55
C ARG A 163 -4.80 14.58 -0.87
N GLY A 164 -3.79 15.31 -1.38
CA GLY A 164 -3.39 16.60 -0.82
C GLY A 164 -2.75 16.49 0.58
N PHE A 165 -2.35 15.30 0.99
CA PHE A 165 -1.40 15.14 2.08
C PHE A 165 0.00 15.19 1.53
N ASP A 166 0.85 15.91 2.22
CA ASP A 166 2.28 15.71 2.26
C ASP A 166 2.58 14.91 3.52
N ILE A 167 2.95 13.66 3.33
CA ILE A 167 3.19 12.72 4.42
C ILE A 167 4.68 12.50 4.47
N ASP A 168 5.35 13.33 5.26
CA ASP A 168 6.77 13.10 5.51
C ASP A 168 6.90 11.81 6.34
N HIS A 169 7.35 10.75 5.66
CA HIS A 169 7.65 9.44 6.22
C HIS A 169 6.48 8.49 6.58
N GLY A 170 5.18 8.88 6.57
CA GLY A 170 4.10 7.87 6.65
C GLY A 170 2.93 8.10 7.62
N THR A 171 2.73 9.29 8.17
CA THR A 171 1.74 9.56 9.24
C THR A 171 0.27 9.32 8.91
N ASP A 172 -0.14 9.30 7.65
CA ASP A 172 -1.56 9.26 7.26
C ASP A 172 -1.90 8.14 6.26
N VAL A 173 -0.92 7.30 5.94
CA VAL A 173 -1.09 6.10 5.14
C VAL A 173 -0.62 4.88 5.92
N ALA A 174 -1.56 3.99 6.28
CA ALA A 174 -1.23 2.74 6.94
C ALA A 174 -0.58 1.77 5.95
N ILE A 175 0.68 1.41 6.16
CA ILE A 175 1.42 0.50 5.28
C ILE A 175 1.68 -0.82 6.01
N SER A 176 1.45 -1.94 5.33
CA SER A 176 1.76 -3.27 5.85
C SER A 176 2.40 -4.19 4.82
N VAL A 177 3.11 -5.21 5.30
CA VAL A 177 3.65 -6.31 4.50
C VAL A 177 3.14 -7.62 5.09
N ASP A 178 2.34 -8.38 4.33
CA ASP A 178 1.63 -9.59 4.81
C ASP A 178 0.86 -9.36 6.13
N GLY A 179 0.38 -8.14 6.35
CA GLY A 179 -0.33 -7.71 7.56
C GLY A 179 0.56 -7.34 8.74
N MET A 180 1.89 -7.39 8.62
CA MET A 180 2.81 -6.77 9.59
C MET A 180 2.86 -5.27 9.32
N PRO A 181 2.54 -4.39 10.30
CA PRO A 181 2.63 -2.95 10.13
C PRO A 181 4.07 -2.49 9.84
N VAL A 182 4.21 -1.54 8.91
CA VAL A 182 5.50 -0.91 8.57
C VAL A 182 5.69 0.37 9.35
N ASN A 183 4.65 1.20 9.46
CA ASN A 183 4.69 2.48 10.17
C ASN A 183 5.10 2.32 11.64
N MET A 184 5.99 3.17 12.12
CA MET A 184 6.42 3.25 13.50
C MET A 184 5.76 4.47 14.18
N VAL A 185 5.03 4.26 15.29
CA VAL A 185 4.21 5.30 15.92
C VAL A 185 5.08 6.46 16.36
N SER A 186 5.98 6.22 17.32
CA SER A 186 7.02 7.18 17.70
C SER A 186 8.35 6.71 17.11
N HIS A 187 9.07 7.60 16.45
CA HIS A 187 10.34 7.25 15.82
C HIS A 187 11.36 8.39 16.04
N ALA A 188 12.65 8.06 16.10
CA ALA A 188 13.71 9.03 16.33
C ALA A 188 13.75 10.14 15.28
N HIS A 189 13.38 9.84 14.03
CA HIS A 189 13.36 10.82 12.93
C HIS A 189 12.00 11.52 12.76
N GLY A 190 10.92 10.85 13.07
CA GLY A 190 9.56 11.42 12.93
C GLY A 190 8.47 10.37 13.06
N GLN A 191 7.33 10.81 13.52
CA GLN A 191 6.16 9.98 13.73
C GLN A 191 5.71 9.25 12.45
N GLY A 192 5.23 8.03 12.59
CA GLY A 192 4.66 7.25 11.47
C GLY A 192 5.68 6.71 10.48
N TYR A 193 6.98 6.84 10.75
CA TYR A 193 8.07 6.45 9.85
C TYR A 193 7.87 5.08 9.21
N ALA A 194 7.80 5.03 7.88
CA ALA A 194 7.45 3.84 7.10
C ALA A 194 8.56 3.44 6.14
N ASP A 195 9.57 2.76 6.65
CA ASP A 195 10.70 2.23 5.87
C ASP A 195 10.36 0.88 5.22
N LEU A 196 10.32 0.83 3.89
CA LEU A 196 10.11 -0.37 3.08
C LEU A 196 11.39 -1.00 2.52
N HIS A 197 12.57 -0.51 2.86
CA HIS A 197 13.85 -0.99 2.31
C HIS A 197 14.13 -2.47 2.58
N PHE A 198 13.43 -3.08 3.56
CA PHE A 198 13.52 -4.52 3.85
C PHE A 198 12.73 -5.42 2.87
N VAL A 199 11.96 -4.85 1.95
CA VAL A 199 11.17 -5.59 0.97
C VAL A 199 11.98 -5.78 -0.32
N ILE A 200 12.03 -7.00 -0.83
CA ILE A 200 12.57 -7.29 -2.17
C ILE A 200 11.41 -7.20 -3.17
N PRO A 201 11.37 -6.21 -4.09
CA PRO A 201 10.24 -5.97 -4.97
C PRO A 201 9.75 -7.20 -5.74
N GLU A 202 10.66 -8.06 -6.21
CA GLU A 202 10.34 -9.27 -6.97
C GLU A 202 9.60 -10.33 -6.16
N THR A 203 9.58 -10.21 -4.82
CA THR A 203 8.81 -11.12 -3.94
C THR A 203 7.36 -10.68 -3.75
N ILE A 204 6.98 -9.48 -4.21
CA ILE A 204 5.61 -9.00 -4.11
C ILE A 204 4.74 -9.70 -5.15
N ASP A 205 3.61 -10.21 -4.71
CA ASP A 205 2.56 -10.81 -5.54
C ASP A 205 1.54 -9.74 -5.97
N ASN A 206 0.99 -9.03 -5.00
CA ASN A 206 0.00 -7.99 -5.26
C ASN A 206 0.03 -6.88 -4.22
N ILE A 207 -0.58 -5.74 -4.57
CA ILE A 207 -0.80 -4.60 -3.69
C ILE A 207 -2.30 -4.44 -3.49
N ASN A 208 -2.76 -4.55 -2.24
CA ASN A 208 -4.10 -4.15 -1.85
C ASN A 208 -4.05 -2.75 -1.26
N PHE A 209 -4.92 -1.86 -1.72
CA PHE A 209 -4.95 -0.49 -1.23
C PHE A 209 -6.36 0.07 -1.16
N GLY A 210 -6.54 1.02 -0.29
CA GLY A 210 -7.77 1.80 -0.20
C GLY A 210 -7.48 3.23 0.19
N LYS A 211 -8.36 4.15 -0.20
CA LYS A 211 -8.26 5.56 0.14
C LYS A 211 -9.33 5.95 1.13
N GLY A 212 -8.96 6.80 2.10
CA GLY A 212 -9.83 7.27 3.17
C GLY A 212 -10.07 6.25 4.30
N PRO A 213 -10.71 6.70 5.40
CA PRO A 213 -10.82 5.93 6.65
C PRO A 213 -12.04 5.00 6.69
N TYR A 214 -12.28 4.19 5.66
CA TYR A 214 -13.55 3.47 5.46
C TYR A 214 -13.49 1.98 5.81
N TYR A 215 -12.36 1.46 6.29
CA TYR A 215 -12.09 0.04 6.49
C TYR A 215 -11.93 -0.29 7.96
N ALA A 216 -12.69 -1.26 8.48
CA ALA A 216 -12.72 -1.57 9.91
C ALA A 216 -11.47 -2.32 10.40
N ASP A 217 -10.85 -3.12 9.54
CA ASP A 217 -9.60 -3.83 9.82
C ASP A 217 -8.37 -2.90 9.85
N LYS A 218 -8.53 -1.66 9.33
CA LYS A 218 -7.50 -0.63 9.36
C LYS A 218 -7.73 0.34 10.51
N GLY A 219 -6.70 0.57 11.31
CA GLY A 219 -6.76 1.43 12.50
C GLY A 219 -5.90 2.67 12.34
N ASP A 220 -4.81 2.70 13.07
CA ASP A 220 -3.86 3.81 13.10
C ASP A 220 -3.29 4.16 11.74
N PHE A 221 -3.02 5.45 11.50
CA PHE A 221 -2.49 6.01 10.23
C PHE A 221 -3.38 5.80 8.99
N ASN A 222 -4.60 5.28 9.12
CA ASN A 222 -5.52 5.12 7.99
C ASN A 222 -6.48 6.32 7.86
N THR A 223 -5.95 7.51 7.63
CA THR A 223 -6.71 8.74 7.39
C THR A 223 -6.79 9.06 5.89
N ALA A 224 -5.66 9.16 5.19
CA ALA A 224 -5.61 9.28 3.74
C ALA A 224 -5.86 7.95 3.03
N GLY A 225 -5.42 6.82 3.63
CA GLY A 225 -5.61 5.51 3.07
C GLY A 225 -4.70 4.42 3.66
N PHE A 226 -4.67 3.26 2.99
CA PHE A 226 -3.77 2.17 3.34
C PHE A 226 -3.15 1.52 2.11
N VAL A 227 -2.01 0.85 2.32
CA VAL A 227 -1.32 0.02 1.32
C VAL A 227 -0.84 -1.28 1.98
N ASP A 228 -1.36 -2.41 1.54
CA ASP A 228 -0.92 -3.73 1.98
C ASP A 228 -0.13 -4.41 0.85
N LEU A 229 1.13 -4.71 1.08
CA LEU A 229 1.99 -5.47 0.19
C LEU A 229 1.90 -6.95 0.54
N ASN A 230 1.39 -7.76 -0.37
CA ASN A 230 1.30 -9.20 -0.18
C ASN A 230 2.45 -9.89 -0.92
N LEU A 231 3.19 -10.74 -0.22
CA LEU A 231 4.32 -11.46 -0.79
C LEU A 231 3.85 -12.77 -1.45
N LYS A 232 4.55 -13.19 -2.51
CA LYS A 232 4.31 -14.46 -3.21
C LYS A 232 4.34 -15.63 -2.23
N LYS A 233 3.33 -16.48 -2.24
CA LYS A 233 3.27 -17.69 -1.41
C LYS A 233 4.28 -18.74 -1.88
N SER A 234 4.49 -18.82 -3.21
CA SER A 234 5.45 -19.70 -3.88
C SER A 234 6.08 -19.00 -5.08
N ILE A 235 7.11 -19.57 -5.64
CA ILE A 235 7.71 -19.18 -6.92
C ILE A 235 7.90 -20.43 -7.76
N ASP A 236 7.45 -20.41 -9.02
CA ASP A 236 7.51 -21.59 -9.92
C ASP A 236 8.93 -21.89 -10.38
N LYS A 237 9.71 -20.85 -10.64
CA LYS A 237 11.07 -20.94 -11.14
C LYS A 237 12.04 -20.11 -10.33
N SER A 238 13.24 -20.64 -10.16
CA SER A 238 14.34 -19.84 -9.65
C SER A 238 14.72 -18.75 -10.65
N MET A 239 15.22 -17.62 -10.15
CA MET A 239 15.62 -16.47 -10.95
C MET A 239 16.93 -15.89 -10.42
N LEU A 240 17.79 -15.49 -11.33
CA LEU A 240 18.93 -14.60 -11.06
C LEU A 240 18.80 -13.38 -11.97
N SER A 241 18.94 -12.21 -11.38
CA SER A 241 18.91 -10.93 -12.10
C SER A 241 20.11 -10.07 -11.70
N TYR A 242 20.68 -9.40 -12.69
CA TYR A 242 21.72 -8.40 -12.51
C TYR A 242 21.37 -7.14 -13.29
N GLU A 243 21.46 -6.00 -12.60
CA GLU A 243 21.31 -4.68 -13.19
C GLU A 243 22.60 -3.89 -12.99
N ALA A 244 23.03 -3.16 -14.03
CA ALA A 244 24.14 -2.23 -13.98
C ALA A 244 23.76 -0.92 -14.66
N GLY A 245 24.22 0.20 -14.11
CA GLY A 245 23.87 1.51 -14.64
C GLY A 245 24.85 2.61 -14.29
N GLN A 246 24.48 3.85 -14.63
CA GLN A 246 25.23 5.04 -14.23
C GLN A 246 25.37 5.12 -12.70
N PHE A 247 26.21 6.01 -12.21
CA PHE A 247 26.44 6.27 -10.79
C PHE A 247 26.89 5.03 -10.00
N ASN A 248 27.74 4.18 -10.61
CA ASN A 248 28.22 2.91 -10.01
C ASN A 248 27.11 1.99 -9.54
N THR A 249 25.90 2.10 -10.13
CA THR A 249 24.77 1.28 -9.73
C THR A 249 24.94 -0.15 -10.15
N ASN A 250 24.79 -1.05 -9.18
CA ASN A 250 24.80 -2.49 -9.36
C ASN A 250 23.73 -3.11 -8.46
N ARG A 251 22.84 -3.93 -9.02
CA ARG A 251 21.81 -4.64 -8.27
C ARG A 251 21.82 -6.12 -8.66
N PHE A 252 21.92 -6.98 -7.67
CA PHE A 252 21.85 -8.43 -7.80
C PHE A 252 20.62 -8.92 -7.07
N VAL A 253 19.78 -9.72 -7.73
CA VAL A 253 18.61 -10.35 -7.12
C VAL A 253 18.66 -11.85 -7.42
N GLY A 254 18.44 -12.65 -6.39
CA GLY A 254 18.28 -14.10 -6.50
C GLY A 254 16.99 -14.56 -5.85
N LEU A 255 16.17 -15.31 -6.57
CA LEU A 255 15.02 -16.04 -6.04
C LEU A 255 15.24 -17.52 -6.30
N PHE A 256 15.16 -18.34 -5.26
CA PHE A 256 15.45 -19.76 -5.35
C PHE A 256 14.28 -20.58 -4.83
N ASN A 257 13.63 -21.34 -5.72
CA ASN A 257 12.66 -22.36 -5.32
C ASN A 257 13.41 -23.49 -4.61
N ILE A 258 13.10 -23.69 -3.33
CA ILE A 258 13.80 -24.67 -2.46
C ILE A 258 12.96 -25.92 -2.28
N LEU A 259 11.66 -25.78 -2.26
CA LEU A 259 10.71 -26.86 -2.07
C LEU A 259 9.44 -26.56 -2.84
N GLU A 260 9.01 -27.55 -3.61
CA GLU A 260 7.71 -27.53 -4.32
C GLU A 260 7.07 -28.91 -4.15
N SER A 261 5.87 -28.94 -3.59
CA SER A 261 5.08 -30.16 -3.44
C SER A 261 3.59 -29.83 -3.43
N SER A 262 2.74 -30.85 -3.49
CA SER A 262 1.27 -30.66 -3.43
C SER A 262 0.78 -29.97 -2.15
N LYS A 263 1.57 -29.92 -1.08
CA LYS A 263 1.16 -29.37 0.21
C LYS A 263 2.10 -28.31 0.76
N SER A 264 3.31 -28.19 0.23
CA SER A 264 4.32 -27.31 0.81
C SER A 264 5.19 -26.71 -0.26
N ASP A 265 5.41 -25.42 -0.16
CA ASP A 265 6.28 -24.63 -1.00
C ASP A 265 7.26 -23.85 -0.13
N ALA A 266 8.49 -23.66 -0.61
CA ALA A 266 9.44 -22.79 0.07
C ALA A 266 10.39 -22.14 -0.91
N TYR A 267 10.72 -20.87 -0.65
CA TYR A 267 11.73 -20.17 -1.41
C TYR A 267 12.61 -19.29 -0.53
N ILE A 268 13.77 -18.94 -1.09
CA ILE A 268 14.69 -17.94 -0.53
C ILE A 268 14.85 -16.84 -1.57
N ALA A 269 14.79 -15.59 -1.13
CA ALA A 269 15.08 -14.41 -1.92
C ALA A 269 16.25 -13.65 -1.31
N SER A 270 17.10 -13.06 -2.14
CA SER A 270 18.20 -12.20 -1.72
C SER A 270 18.40 -11.03 -2.67
N GLU A 271 18.81 -9.89 -2.15
CA GLU A 271 19.15 -8.70 -2.90
C GLU A 271 20.44 -8.08 -2.36
N LEU A 272 21.31 -7.64 -3.27
CA LEU A 272 22.40 -6.72 -3.00
C LEU A 272 22.25 -5.52 -3.94
N TYR A 273 22.13 -4.31 -3.38
CA TYR A 273 22.04 -3.07 -4.14
C TYR A 273 23.12 -2.09 -3.72
N LEU A 274 23.87 -1.60 -4.69
CA LEU A 274 25.00 -0.66 -4.53
C LEU A 274 24.81 0.52 -5.48
N THR A 275 24.99 1.75 -5.01
CA THR A 275 24.96 2.94 -5.87
C THR A 275 25.65 4.13 -5.19
N ASP A 276 26.27 5.00 -5.99
CA ASP A 276 26.81 6.29 -5.52
C ASP A 276 25.80 7.44 -5.69
N GLY A 277 24.71 7.22 -6.45
CA GLY A 277 23.76 8.28 -6.80
C GLY A 277 24.39 9.37 -7.68
N PRO A 278 23.61 10.36 -8.12
CA PRO A 278 24.08 11.44 -8.99
C PRO A 278 24.88 12.55 -8.28
N PHE A 279 25.14 12.41 -6.98
CA PHE A 279 25.73 13.46 -6.12
C PHE A 279 27.25 13.53 -6.23
N HIS A 280 27.81 14.73 -6.05
CA HIS A 280 29.26 14.94 -6.02
C HIS A 280 29.89 14.28 -4.78
N SER A 281 29.21 14.35 -3.62
CA SER A 281 29.50 13.52 -2.46
C SER A 281 28.79 12.19 -2.63
N PRO A 282 29.49 11.10 -3.02
CA PRO A 282 28.85 9.86 -3.37
C PRO A 282 28.09 9.28 -2.19
N GLN A 283 26.90 8.75 -2.46
CA GLN A 283 26.05 8.17 -1.42
C GLN A 283 26.63 6.89 -0.82
N ASN A 284 27.54 6.20 -1.51
CA ASN A 284 28.10 4.93 -1.07
C ASN A 284 27.01 3.96 -0.55
N PHE A 285 25.81 4.09 -1.12
CA PHE A 285 24.65 3.34 -0.67
C PHE A 285 24.88 1.87 -0.88
N ASN A 286 24.65 1.10 0.17
CA ASN A 286 24.63 -0.35 0.10
C ASN A 286 23.45 -0.91 0.88
N ARG A 287 22.77 -1.89 0.29
CA ARG A 287 21.64 -2.58 0.89
C ARG A 287 21.76 -4.07 0.64
N ILE A 288 21.56 -4.84 1.71
CA ILE A 288 21.50 -6.30 1.66
C ILE A 288 20.15 -6.72 2.24
N ASN A 289 19.42 -7.54 1.48
CA ASN A 289 18.17 -8.16 1.87
C ASN A 289 18.27 -9.67 1.73
N ILE A 290 17.75 -10.40 2.71
CA ILE A 290 17.57 -11.86 2.66
C ILE A 290 16.18 -12.16 3.22
N LEU A 291 15.42 -13.01 2.52
CA LEU A 291 14.10 -13.47 2.92
C LEU A 291 13.99 -14.98 2.68
N GLY A 292 13.49 -15.70 3.67
CA GLY A 292 13.10 -17.09 3.57
C GLY A 292 11.62 -17.25 3.86
N ARG A 293 10.91 -17.99 3.02
CA ARG A 293 9.47 -18.21 3.15
C ARG A 293 9.12 -19.67 2.97
N TYR A 294 8.26 -20.16 3.88
CA TYR A 294 7.69 -21.49 3.83
C TYR A 294 6.17 -21.36 3.87
N HIS A 295 5.51 -22.02 2.93
CA HIS A 295 4.05 -22.08 2.83
C HIS A 295 3.58 -23.53 2.87
N TYR A 296 2.63 -23.84 3.74
CA TYR A 296 1.94 -25.11 3.85
C TYR A 296 0.46 -24.91 3.58
N LYS A 297 -0.13 -25.82 2.76
CA LYS A 297 -1.56 -25.84 2.44
C LYS A 297 -2.13 -27.26 2.58
N ASP A 298 -3.22 -27.39 3.32
CA ASP A 298 -4.08 -28.58 3.31
C ASP A 298 -5.49 -28.12 2.93
N ILE A 299 -5.83 -28.29 1.66
CA ILE A 299 -7.03 -27.71 1.03
C ILE A 299 -8.27 -28.01 1.86
N GLY A 300 -9.06 -26.98 2.20
CA GLY A 300 -10.27 -27.08 3.02
C GLY A 300 -10.04 -27.34 4.51
N LYS A 301 -8.78 -27.31 5.00
CA LYS A 301 -8.46 -27.47 6.42
C LYS A 301 -7.67 -26.30 6.98
N GLU A 302 -6.51 -26.01 6.40
CA GLU A 302 -5.65 -24.94 6.89
C GLU A 302 -4.58 -24.52 5.88
N GLU A 303 -4.14 -23.27 6.02
CA GLU A 303 -2.93 -22.73 5.39
C GLU A 303 -2.04 -22.13 6.46
N LEU A 304 -0.74 -22.32 6.34
CA LEU A 304 0.27 -21.75 7.22
C LEU A 304 1.40 -21.14 6.39
N THR A 305 1.75 -19.89 6.65
CA THR A 305 2.90 -19.24 6.06
C THR A 305 3.84 -18.75 7.15
N LEU A 306 5.11 -19.12 7.04
CA LEU A 306 6.19 -18.62 7.89
C LEU A 306 7.14 -17.81 7.02
N THR A 307 7.46 -16.60 7.45
CA THR A 307 8.41 -15.71 6.75
C THR A 307 9.43 -15.18 7.74
N ALA A 308 10.71 -15.30 7.39
CA ALA A 308 11.81 -14.69 8.11
C ALA A 308 12.61 -13.81 7.15
N SER A 309 12.94 -12.60 7.54
CA SER A 309 13.75 -11.70 6.72
C SER A 309 14.75 -10.91 7.56
N HIS A 310 15.85 -10.56 6.92
CA HIS A 310 16.84 -9.64 7.46
C HIS A 310 17.28 -8.64 6.40
N PHE A 311 17.37 -7.40 6.81
CA PHE A 311 17.76 -6.26 6.00
C PHE A 311 18.77 -5.41 6.75
N GLN A 312 19.74 -4.89 6.02
CA GLN A 312 20.58 -3.79 6.49
C GLN A 312 20.97 -2.88 5.34
N SER A 313 21.08 -1.59 5.64
CA SER A 313 21.63 -0.59 4.71
C SER A 313 22.51 0.41 5.42
N LYS A 314 23.40 1.02 4.64
CA LYS A 314 24.25 2.12 5.04
C LYS A 314 24.41 3.07 3.88
N TRP A 315 24.46 4.39 4.17
CA TRP A 315 24.60 5.42 3.14
C TRP A 315 25.28 6.67 3.69
N ASP A 316 25.85 7.46 2.77
CA ASP A 316 26.19 8.85 2.96
C ASP A 316 25.12 9.71 2.27
N ALA A 317 24.95 10.97 2.68
CA ALA A 317 23.97 11.89 2.14
C ALA A 317 24.58 13.25 1.85
N SER A 318 23.99 13.96 0.89
CA SER A 318 24.32 15.37 0.60
C SER A 318 23.39 16.35 1.33
N GLY A 319 22.36 15.82 2.02
CA GLY A 319 21.32 16.62 2.63
C GLY A 319 20.46 17.37 1.61
N GLN A 320 19.60 18.24 2.10
CA GLN A 320 18.85 19.20 1.31
C GLN A 320 19.69 20.47 1.16
N ILE A 321 19.67 21.09 0.00
CA ILE A 321 20.50 22.25 -0.32
C ILE A 321 19.65 23.48 -0.64
N PRO A 322 20.06 24.68 -0.18
CA PRO A 322 19.41 25.94 -0.51
C PRO A 322 19.84 26.44 -1.90
N GLN A 323 18.89 27.01 -2.66
CA GLN A 323 19.17 27.55 -3.99
C GLN A 323 20.30 28.64 -3.94
N ARG A 324 20.33 29.48 -2.90
CA ARG A 324 21.35 30.53 -2.76
C ARG A 324 22.78 30.00 -2.71
N ALA A 325 23.01 28.80 -2.19
CA ALA A 325 24.34 28.20 -2.15
C ALA A 325 24.88 27.88 -3.56
N ILE A 326 23.98 27.51 -4.48
CA ILE A 326 24.28 27.29 -5.89
C ILE A 326 24.54 28.62 -6.58
N ASP A 327 23.67 29.60 -6.39
CA ASP A 327 23.74 30.93 -7.00
C ASP A 327 25.02 31.66 -6.60
N GLN A 328 25.48 31.46 -5.37
CA GLN A 328 26.75 32.01 -4.86
C GLN A 328 27.98 31.19 -5.32
N GLY A 329 27.78 30.07 -5.98
CA GLY A 329 28.85 29.18 -6.45
C GLY A 329 29.61 28.47 -5.31
N ILE A 330 28.97 28.29 -4.14
CA ILE A 330 29.53 27.55 -3.00
C ILE A 330 29.51 26.06 -3.32
N ILE A 331 28.42 25.59 -3.87
CA ILE A 331 28.23 24.20 -4.33
C ILE A 331 27.60 24.16 -5.72
N GLY A 332 27.72 23.03 -6.41
CA GLY A 332 26.88 22.73 -7.59
C GLY A 332 25.53 22.11 -7.18
N ARG A 333 24.59 21.98 -8.12
CA ARG A 333 23.25 21.44 -7.88
C ARG A 333 23.24 20.06 -7.18
N PHE A 334 24.25 19.23 -7.46
CA PHE A 334 24.41 17.91 -6.83
C PHE A 334 25.49 17.90 -5.74
N GLY A 335 25.84 19.08 -5.19
CA GLY A 335 26.79 19.24 -4.10
C GLY A 335 26.16 18.99 -2.73
N ALA A 336 26.96 19.15 -1.68
CA ALA A 336 26.54 19.11 -0.28
C ALA A 336 27.10 20.33 0.46
N ILE A 337 26.34 20.84 1.44
CA ILE A 337 26.85 21.83 2.41
C ILE A 337 27.61 21.11 3.53
N ASP A 338 27.02 20.01 4.03
CA ASP A 338 27.67 19.12 4.98
C ASP A 338 27.80 17.71 4.30
N ASP A 339 29.02 17.32 3.95
CA ASP A 339 29.33 16.05 3.31
C ASP A 339 29.49 14.90 4.33
N THR A 340 29.21 15.18 5.59
CA THR A 340 29.24 14.19 6.67
C THR A 340 27.85 13.72 7.09
N GLU A 341 26.78 14.04 6.34
CA GLU A 341 25.45 13.48 6.53
C GLU A 341 25.35 12.03 6.06
N GLY A 342 24.40 11.28 6.59
CA GLY A 342 24.10 9.89 6.21
C GLY A 342 23.65 9.05 7.38
N GLY A 343 23.57 7.73 7.17
CA GLY A 343 23.03 6.86 8.22
C GLY A 343 23.20 5.38 7.95
N GLN A 344 22.57 4.62 8.82
CA GLN A 344 22.45 3.17 8.70
C GLN A 344 21.14 2.71 9.35
N THR A 345 20.59 1.61 8.82
CA THR A 345 19.40 0.99 9.36
C THR A 345 19.46 -0.52 9.17
N SER A 346 18.85 -1.24 10.10
CA SER A 346 18.67 -2.68 9.97
C SER A 346 17.30 -3.13 10.48
N ARG A 347 16.75 -4.18 9.88
CA ARG A 347 15.48 -4.77 10.31
C ARG A 347 15.48 -6.29 10.15
N THR A 348 15.09 -6.99 11.22
CA THR A 348 14.92 -8.45 11.21
C THR A 348 13.48 -8.77 11.57
N ASN A 349 12.78 -9.50 10.72
CA ASN A 349 11.38 -9.84 10.89
C ASN A 349 11.18 -11.35 10.97
N LEU A 350 10.23 -11.76 11.81
CA LEU A 350 9.65 -13.09 11.83
C LEU A 350 8.13 -12.94 11.81
N MET A 351 7.48 -13.55 10.81
CA MET A 351 6.04 -13.46 10.61
C MET A 351 5.42 -14.85 10.49
N LEU A 352 4.23 -15.01 11.05
CA LEU A 352 3.39 -16.19 10.94
C LEU A 352 2.00 -15.75 10.49
N ASN A 353 1.50 -16.37 9.41
CA ASN A 353 0.12 -16.24 8.95
C ASN A 353 -0.50 -17.64 8.90
N HIS A 354 -1.60 -17.84 9.62
CA HIS A 354 -2.33 -19.11 9.68
C HIS A 354 -3.81 -18.86 9.40
N THR A 355 -4.35 -19.58 8.43
CA THR A 355 -5.79 -19.62 8.13
C THR A 355 -6.31 -21.02 8.40
N LYS A 356 -7.26 -21.14 9.31
CA LYS A 356 -7.95 -22.40 9.61
C LYS A 356 -9.37 -22.35 9.08
N PHE A 357 -9.72 -23.35 8.29
CA PHE A 357 -11.07 -23.52 7.78
C PHE A 357 -11.91 -24.27 8.81
N LEU A 358 -12.95 -23.63 9.33
CA LEU A 358 -13.87 -24.20 10.33
C LEU A 358 -15.09 -24.84 9.65
N GLY A 359 -15.32 -24.50 8.40
CA GLY A 359 -16.40 -24.96 7.53
C GLY A 359 -16.18 -24.48 6.09
N GLU A 360 -17.16 -24.70 5.20
CA GLU A 360 -17.07 -24.22 3.81
C GLU A 360 -17.02 -22.67 3.75
N ASP A 361 -17.70 -21.97 4.67
CA ASP A 361 -17.86 -20.53 4.69
C ASP A 361 -17.37 -19.87 5.98
N GLN A 362 -16.58 -20.58 6.81
CA GLN A 362 -16.08 -20.10 8.10
C GLN A 362 -14.58 -20.24 8.19
N PHE A 363 -13.92 -19.14 8.54
CA PHE A 363 -12.47 -19.06 8.59
C PHE A 363 -12.00 -18.39 9.87
N LEU A 364 -10.87 -18.84 10.37
CA LEU A 364 -10.12 -18.17 11.42
C LEU A 364 -8.74 -17.83 10.89
N LYS A 365 -8.49 -16.54 10.66
CA LYS A 365 -7.20 -16.02 10.23
C LYS A 365 -6.44 -15.52 11.44
N THR A 366 -5.25 -16.03 11.69
CA THR A 366 -4.38 -15.57 12.77
C THR A 366 -3.05 -15.16 12.17
N ARG A 367 -2.59 -13.95 12.50
CA ARG A 367 -1.26 -13.47 12.16
C ARG A 367 -0.51 -13.06 13.43
N ALA A 368 0.81 -13.28 13.43
CA ALA A 368 1.68 -12.83 14.49
C ALA A 368 3.03 -12.43 13.91
N PHE A 369 3.68 -11.46 14.51
CA PHE A 369 4.97 -10.98 14.07
C PHE A 369 5.82 -10.47 15.21
N VAL A 370 7.15 -10.53 15.00
CA VAL A 370 8.17 -9.86 15.79
C VAL A 370 9.15 -9.21 14.82
N SER A 371 9.51 -7.97 15.08
CA SER A 371 10.49 -7.21 14.32
C SER A 371 11.49 -6.53 15.25
N LYS A 372 12.77 -6.69 14.98
CA LYS A 372 13.85 -5.92 15.60
C LYS A 372 14.34 -4.90 14.58
N TYR A 373 14.45 -3.64 14.98
CA TYR A 373 14.82 -2.52 14.11
C TYR A 373 15.84 -1.63 14.81
N ASP A 374 16.87 -1.22 14.07
CA ASP A 374 17.90 -0.29 14.51
C ASP A 374 18.01 0.83 13.50
N PHE A 375 18.14 2.06 13.97
CA PHE A 375 18.23 3.26 13.15
C PHE A 375 19.25 4.25 13.69
N GLU A 376 20.06 4.78 12.82
CA GLU A 376 20.98 5.89 13.09
C GLU A 376 21.05 6.82 11.88
N LEU A 377 20.81 8.11 12.09
CA LEU A 377 20.83 9.12 11.05
C LEU A 377 21.61 10.36 11.55
N PHE A 378 22.42 10.91 10.66
CA PHE A 378 23.07 12.20 10.81
C PHE A 378 22.54 13.14 9.71
N SER A 379 21.98 14.29 10.11
CA SER A 379 21.41 15.29 9.21
C SER A 379 21.83 16.70 9.65
N ASN A 380 21.83 17.64 8.71
CA ASN A 380 22.13 19.04 8.98
C ASN A 380 21.23 19.93 8.12
N PHE A 381 20.12 20.42 8.68
CA PHE A 381 19.11 21.16 7.95
C PHE A 381 19.34 22.67 7.95
N THR A 382 19.90 23.21 9.04
CA THR A 382 20.07 24.66 9.31
C THR A 382 21.50 25.16 9.13
N PHE A 383 22.42 24.21 8.93
CA PHE A 383 23.86 24.36 8.68
C PHE A 383 24.64 25.00 9.83
N PHE A 384 24.60 26.33 9.97
CA PHE A 384 25.31 27.08 11.00
C PHE A 384 24.41 28.13 11.66
N LEU A 385 23.11 27.91 11.71
CA LEU A 385 22.12 28.82 12.27
C LEU A 385 22.26 28.89 13.79
N GLU A 386 22.24 27.73 14.46
CA GLU A 386 22.28 27.58 15.91
C GLU A 386 23.74 27.59 16.46
N ASP A 387 24.62 26.80 15.84
CA ASP A 387 26.04 26.78 16.17
C ASP A 387 26.90 27.34 15.03
N PRO A 388 27.25 28.63 15.10
CA PRO A 388 28.09 29.30 14.08
C PRO A 388 29.50 28.74 13.92
N VAL A 389 29.94 27.88 14.83
CA VAL A 389 31.34 27.39 14.87
C VAL A 389 31.43 25.94 14.45
N ASN A 390 30.59 25.08 15.01
CA ASN A 390 30.64 23.63 14.78
C ASN A 390 29.65 23.16 13.72
N GLY A 391 28.62 23.98 13.40
CA GLY A 391 27.49 23.60 12.57
C GLY A 391 26.42 22.82 13.34
N ASP A 392 25.26 22.66 12.72
CA ASP A 392 24.05 22.22 13.38
C ASP A 392 23.76 20.72 13.11
N GLN A 393 24.78 19.89 12.86
CA GLN A 393 24.59 18.48 12.59
C GLN A 393 23.95 17.79 13.79
N ILE A 394 22.85 17.09 13.54
CA ILE A 394 22.16 16.27 14.53
C ILE A 394 22.38 14.79 14.28
N ARG A 395 22.32 14.01 15.37
CA ARG A 395 22.24 12.55 15.35
C ARG A 395 20.89 12.12 15.91
N GLN A 396 20.19 11.28 15.16
CA GLN A 396 18.97 10.61 15.57
C GLN A 396 19.24 9.11 15.66
N TYR A 397 18.79 8.47 16.74
CA TYR A 397 19.08 7.06 17.01
C TYR A 397 17.94 6.40 17.77
N GLU A 398 17.67 5.14 17.45
CA GLU A 398 16.83 4.24 18.25
C GLU A 398 17.16 2.77 18.01
N ASP A 399 16.87 1.95 19.01
CA ASP A 399 16.81 0.48 18.96
C ASP A 399 15.37 0.07 19.33
N ARG A 400 14.68 -0.67 18.45
CA ARG A 400 13.26 -0.97 18.61
C ARG A 400 12.95 -2.45 18.45
N THR A 401 12.07 -2.94 19.33
CA THR A 401 11.41 -4.24 19.14
C THR A 401 9.91 -4.04 19.00
N ILE A 402 9.36 -4.55 17.89
CA ILE A 402 7.92 -4.47 17.59
C ILE A 402 7.37 -5.89 17.65
N MET A 403 6.24 -6.10 18.33
CA MET A 403 5.53 -7.37 18.31
C MET A 403 4.02 -7.17 18.20
N GLY A 404 3.35 -8.12 17.59
CA GLY A 404 1.89 -8.07 17.50
C GLY A 404 1.28 -9.39 17.08
N ALA A 405 -0.01 -9.48 17.35
CA ALA A 405 -0.83 -10.58 16.87
C ALA A 405 -2.27 -10.12 16.64
N GLU A 406 -2.91 -10.73 15.66
CA GLU A 406 -4.32 -10.50 15.34
C GLU A 406 -4.99 -11.82 15.00
N THR A 407 -6.23 -11.97 15.41
CA THR A 407 -7.09 -13.08 14.98
C THR A 407 -8.41 -12.51 14.44
N ILE A 408 -8.78 -12.93 13.24
CA ILE A 408 -10.02 -12.54 12.57
C ILE A 408 -10.85 -13.79 12.33
N PHE A 409 -12.08 -13.79 12.82
CA PHE A 409 -13.10 -14.75 12.41
C PHE A 409 -13.90 -14.17 11.26
N GLU A 410 -14.11 -14.97 10.21
CA GLU A 410 -14.94 -14.60 9.05
C GLU A 410 -16.02 -15.65 8.82
N GLN A 411 -17.22 -15.18 8.56
CA GLN A 411 -18.33 -15.96 8.05
C GLN A 411 -18.78 -15.32 6.75
N ILE A 412 -18.59 -16.01 5.66
CA ILE A 412 -19.01 -15.56 4.33
C ILE A 412 -20.26 -16.30 3.89
N ASP A 413 -21.07 -15.66 3.03
CA ASP A 413 -22.23 -16.23 2.37
C ASP A 413 -23.31 -16.85 3.29
N ILE A 414 -23.85 -16.05 4.19
CA ILE A 414 -25.04 -16.40 4.98
C ILE A 414 -26.27 -16.02 4.14
N PRO A 415 -27.07 -16.99 3.67
CA PRO A 415 -28.30 -16.68 2.95
C PRO A 415 -29.35 -16.07 3.89
N VAL A 416 -29.92 -14.92 3.48
CA VAL A 416 -31.01 -14.24 4.18
C VAL A 416 -32.22 -14.19 3.26
N GLY A 417 -33.17 -15.15 3.44
CA GLY A 417 -34.28 -15.34 2.49
C GLY A 417 -33.81 -16.02 1.21
N THR A 418 -34.38 -15.62 0.04
CA THR A 418 -34.13 -16.29 -1.26
C THR A 418 -32.93 -15.68 -2.00
N ASP A 419 -32.78 -14.37 -1.97
CA ASP A 419 -31.84 -13.65 -2.85
C ASP A 419 -30.82 -12.79 -2.10
N ASP A 420 -31.02 -12.54 -0.82
CA ASP A 420 -30.15 -11.71 0.00
C ASP A 420 -28.99 -12.52 0.58
N ARG A 421 -27.86 -11.85 0.78
CA ARG A 421 -26.65 -12.44 1.36
C ARG A 421 -26.12 -11.53 2.48
N PHE A 422 -25.61 -12.17 3.51
CA PHE A 422 -24.92 -11.51 4.60
C PHE A 422 -23.56 -12.16 4.84
N LYS A 423 -22.56 -11.33 5.06
CA LYS A 423 -21.23 -11.76 5.47
C LYS A 423 -20.80 -10.89 6.66
N TYR A 424 -20.01 -11.44 7.58
CA TYR A 424 -19.40 -10.64 8.64
C TYR A 424 -18.02 -11.14 9.00
N SER A 425 -17.21 -10.23 9.54
CA SER A 425 -15.95 -10.53 10.17
C SER A 425 -15.84 -9.84 11.51
N ALA A 426 -15.12 -10.46 12.44
CA ALA A 426 -14.80 -9.90 13.74
C ALA A 426 -13.35 -10.17 14.06
N GLY A 427 -12.61 -9.12 14.41
CA GLY A 427 -11.18 -9.19 14.70
C GLY A 427 -10.84 -8.68 16.09
N LEU A 428 -9.77 -9.24 16.64
CA LEU A 428 -9.12 -8.82 17.87
C LEU A 428 -7.62 -8.88 17.67
N GLY A 429 -6.90 -7.84 18.06
CA GLY A 429 -5.45 -7.81 17.93
C GLY A 429 -4.78 -6.87 18.91
N PHE A 430 -3.47 -6.96 18.95
CA PHE A 430 -2.61 -6.03 19.66
C PHE A 430 -1.31 -5.79 18.90
N ARG A 431 -0.70 -4.64 19.17
CA ARG A 431 0.66 -4.27 18.81
C ARG A 431 1.34 -3.67 20.04
N HIS A 432 2.62 -3.99 20.21
CA HIS A 432 3.48 -3.42 21.24
C HIS A 432 4.82 -3.07 20.64
N ASP A 433 5.25 -1.82 20.81
CA ASP A 433 6.54 -1.29 20.43
C ASP A 433 7.30 -0.95 21.70
N ASN A 434 8.48 -1.52 21.88
CA ASN A 434 9.47 -1.13 22.88
C ASN A 434 10.63 -0.46 22.18
N VAL A 435 10.93 0.77 22.52
CA VAL A 435 11.98 1.60 21.91
C VAL A 435 12.98 1.97 22.99
N ASP A 436 14.19 1.47 22.85
CA ASP A 436 15.27 1.73 23.79
C ASP A 436 16.17 2.86 23.21
N ASP A 437 16.64 3.73 24.10
CA ASP A 437 17.63 4.76 23.82
C ASP A 437 17.27 5.71 22.66
N VAL A 438 15.96 6.00 22.49
CA VAL A 438 15.56 7.00 21.49
C VAL A 438 16.25 8.34 21.82
N SER A 439 17.01 8.86 20.84
CA SER A 439 17.85 10.03 21.10
C SER A 439 17.92 11.02 19.95
N LEU A 440 18.04 12.30 20.32
CA LEU A 440 18.38 13.40 19.46
C LEU A 440 19.58 14.13 20.08
N ALA A 441 20.68 14.27 19.34
CA ALA A 441 21.90 14.91 19.84
C ALA A 441 22.51 15.83 18.78
N HIS A 442 23.05 16.96 19.21
CA HIS A 442 23.94 17.81 18.43
C HIS A 442 25.32 17.15 18.30
N THR A 443 25.84 17.05 17.08
CA THR A 443 27.08 16.31 16.81
C THR A 443 28.04 17.10 15.90
N LEU A 444 29.29 16.68 15.93
CA LEU A 444 30.32 17.18 15.00
C LEU A 444 30.91 16.02 14.22
N ASN A 445 30.80 16.08 12.89
CA ASN A 445 31.37 15.11 11.92
C ASN A 445 31.05 13.64 12.25
N ARG A 446 29.81 13.33 12.69
CA ARG A 446 29.34 11.99 13.13
C ARG A 446 30.15 11.35 14.27
N LYS A 447 31.04 12.08 14.94
CA LYS A 447 31.99 11.48 15.90
C LYS A 447 31.84 11.98 17.32
N THR A 448 31.54 13.25 17.49
CA THR A 448 31.53 13.91 18.80
C THR A 448 30.11 14.36 19.10
N ILE A 449 29.52 13.88 20.16
CA ILE A 449 28.30 14.46 20.71
C ILE A 449 28.69 15.74 21.45
N LEU A 450 28.16 16.87 21.00
CA LEU A 450 28.37 18.19 21.61
C LEU A 450 27.33 18.43 22.69
N GLU A 451 26.06 18.06 22.42
CA GLU A 451 24.93 18.21 23.34
C GLU A 451 23.88 17.12 23.08
N GLN A 452 23.21 16.65 24.12
CA GLN A 452 22.10 15.71 24.04
C GLN A 452 20.80 16.48 24.23
N TYR A 453 19.95 16.57 23.17
CA TYR A 453 18.68 17.29 23.19
C TYR A 453 17.54 16.44 23.75
N ALA A 454 17.46 15.17 23.34
CA ALA A 454 16.50 14.22 23.85
C ALA A 454 17.14 12.84 24.02
N PHE A 455 16.78 12.14 25.11
CA PHE A 455 17.23 10.78 25.39
C PHE A 455 16.25 10.06 26.31
N GLY A 456 15.74 8.92 25.90
CA GLY A 456 14.76 8.20 26.71
C GLY A 456 14.35 6.85 26.12
N ASP A 457 13.42 6.18 26.80
CA ASP A 457 12.78 4.94 26.35
C ASP A 457 11.28 5.17 26.14
N ILE A 458 10.71 4.47 25.18
CA ILE A 458 9.30 4.55 24.84
C ILE A 458 8.70 3.15 24.83
N ASP A 459 7.56 2.98 25.50
CA ASP A 459 6.70 1.81 25.37
C ASP A 459 5.33 2.24 24.81
N GLU A 460 4.92 1.62 23.74
CA GLU A 460 3.63 1.89 23.09
C GLU A 460 2.84 0.62 22.92
N THR A 461 1.58 0.65 23.34
CA THR A 461 0.69 -0.52 23.18
C THR A 461 -0.63 -0.09 22.57
N ASN A 462 -1.02 -0.74 21.48
CA ASN A 462 -2.37 -0.68 20.92
C ASN A 462 -3.06 -2.03 21.10
N ILE A 463 -4.27 -2.03 21.67
CA ILE A 463 -5.17 -3.19 21.70
C ILE A 463 -6.43 -2.77 20.95
N TYR A 464 -6.85 -3.60 20.00
CA TYR A 464 -8.00 -3.25 19.17
C TYR A 464 -8.93 -4.41 18.89
N SER A 465 -10.17 -4.08 18.57
CA SER A 465 -11.16 -5.01 18.07
C SER A 465 -12.05 -4.34 17.03
N PHE A 466 -12.59 -5.13 16.11
CA PHE A 466 -13.54 -4.62 15.12
C PHE A 466 -14.60 -5.67 14.78
N ILE A 467 -15.74 -5.15 14.29
CA ILE A 467 -16.78 -5.93 13.65
C ILE A 467 -17.10 -5.25 12.33
N ASN A 468 -17.18 -6.04 11.28
CA ASN A 468 -17.51 -5.62 9.93
C ASN A 468 -18.64 -6.51 9.39
N GLY A 469 -19.72 -5.91 8.93
CA GLY A 469 -20.85 -6.60 8.29
C GLY A 469 -21.00 -6.16 6.84
N GLU A 470 -21.44 -7.06 5.97
CA GLU A 470 -21.84 -6.76 4.59
C GLU A 470 -23.17 -7.41 4.30
N TYR A 471 -24.16 -6.62 3.92
CA TYR A 471 -25.49 -7.07 3.55
C TYR A 471 -25.81 -6.67 2.12
N THR A 472 -26.03 -7.68 1.28
CA THR A 472 -26.39 -7.49 -0.13
C THR A 472 -27.85 -7.90 -0.36
N THR A 473 -28.64 -6.97 -0.92
CA THR A 473 -30.04 -7.16 -1.27
C THR A 473 -30.35 -6.49 -2.61
N GLY A 474 -30.75 -7.29 -3.59
CA GLY A 474 -30.94 -6.81 -4.96
C GLY A 474 -29.69 -6.12 -5.49
N ASN A 475 -29.81 -4.83 -5.86
CA ASN A 475 -28.70 -4.02 -6.39
C ASN A 475 -27.93 -3.25 -5.31
N TRP A 476 -28.31 -3.37 -4.04
CA TRP A 476 -27.67 -2.65 -2.93
C TRP A 476 -26.74 -3.55 -2.14
N THR A 477 -25.62 -3.00 -1.75
CA THR A 477 -24.73 -3.56 -0.72
C THR A 477 -24.49 -2.52 0.35
N PHE A 478 -24.73 -2.88 1.61
CA PHE A 478 -24.48 -2.05 2.79
C PHE A 478 -23.38 -2.68 3.62
N ASN A 479 -22.38 -1.88 4.01
CA ASN A 479 -21.30 -2.37 4.86
C ASN A 479 -21.15 -1.47 6.10
N PRO A 480 -21.96 -1.71 7.15
CA PRO A 480 -21.74 -1.12 8.47
C PRO A 480 -20.59 -1.79 9.17
N SER A 481 -19.75 -0.99 9.83
CA SER A 481 -18.66 -1.51 10.62
C SER A 481 -18.26 -0.57 11.76
N VAL A 482 -17.59 -1.12 12.75
CA VAL A 482 -17.08 -0.37 13.89
C VAL A 482 -15.77 -0.97 14.36
N ARG A 483 -14.83 -0.11 14.74
CA ARG A 483 -13.57 -0.48 15.35
C ARG A 483 -13.40 0.25 16.69
N LEU A 484 -12.83 -0.42 17.66
CA LEU A 484 -12.40 0.11 18.95
C LEU A 484 -10.90 -0.08 19.06
N ASP A 485 -10.19 0.99 19.37
CA ASP A 485 -8.76 0.98 19.69
C ASP A 485 -8.54 1.55 21.08
N TYR A 486 -7.60 0.97 21.81
CA TYR A 486 -7.08 1.47 23.09
C TYR A 486 -5.56 1.57 22.98
N PHE A 487 -5.05 2.78 23.18
CA PHE A 487 -3.62 3.08 23.20
C PHE A 487 -3.15 3.41 24.61
N LYS A 488 -1.93 2.96 24.90
CA LYS A 488 -1.16 3.36 26.07
C LYS A 488 0.24 3.73 25.60
N PHE A 489 0.72 4.88 26.06
CA PHE A 489 2.05 5.43 25.81
C PHE A 489 2.74 5.64 27.14
N ASP A 490 3.97 5.15 27.24
CA ASP A 490 4.87 5.40 28.35
C ASP A 490 6.16 6.01 27.78
N TYR A 491 6.67 7.08 28.40
CA TYR A 491 7.93 7.70 28.05
C TYR A 491 8.77 7.93 29.32
N GLU A 492 9.99 7.38 29.33
CA GLU A 492 11.00 7.58 30.37
C GLU A 492 12.06 8.54 29.85
N ASN A 493 12.07 9.79 30.35
CA ASN A 493 13.07 10.79 30.01
C ASN A 493 14.34 10.57 30.83
N LYS A 494 15.40 10.07 30.20
CA LYS A 494 16.69 9.77 30.81
C LYS A 494 17.60 10.99 30.98
N LEU A 495 17.27 12.16 30.39
CA LEU A 495 17.99 13.42 30.61
C LEU A 495 17.60 14.08 31.96
N SER A 496 16.47 13.75 32.52
CA SER A 496 16.06 14.23 33.83
C SER A 496 16.91 13.60 34.94
N GLU A 497 17.33 14.39 35.95
CA GLU A 497 18.14 13.91 37.10
C GLU A 497 17.46 12.75 37.86
N ALA A 498 16.13 12.66 37.79
CA ALA A 498 15.31 11.67 38.50
C ALA A 498 14.59 10.69 37.57
N TYR A 499 14.94 10.61 36.30
CA TYR A 499 14.23 9.86 35.27
C TYR A 499 12.69 10.08 35.35
N ASP A 500 12.22 11.08 34.62
CA ASP A 500 10.80 11.42 34.58
C ASP A 500 10.04 10.41 33.71
N ASN A 501 9.26 9.54 34.34
CA ASN A 501 8.42 8.56 33.66
C ASN A 501 6.98 9.06 33.60
N LYS A 502 6.47 9.26 32.37
CA LYS A 502 5.11 9.73 32.10
C LYS A 502 4.33 8.67 31.34
N SER A 503 3.04 8.57 31.64
CA SER A 503 2.16 7.59 31.02
C SER A 503 0.82 8.23 30.68
N GLU A 504 0.37 8.00 29.43
CA GLU A 504 -0.93 8.45 28.95
C GLU A 504 -1.67 7.33 28.21
N SER A 505 -2.99 7.39 28.22
CA SER A 505 -3.79 6.40 27.49
C SER A 505 -5.10 6.99 26.97
N LYS A 506 -5.58 6.45 25.85
CA LYS A 506 -6.86 6.85 25.26
C LYS A 506 -7.50 5.70 24.48
N ALA A 507 -8.83 5.68 24.50
CA ALA A 507 -9.63 4.81 23.63
C ALA A 507 -10.38 5.64 22.60
N ILE A 508 -10.58 5.04 21.41
CA ILE A 508 -11.36 5.65 20.33
C ILE A 508 -12.28 4.59 19.70
N VAL A 509 -13.49 5.02 19.34
CA VAL A 509 -14.46 4.23 18.58
C VAL A 509 -14.60 4.83 17.20
N SER A 510 -14.40 4.03 16.17
CA SER A 510 -14.37 4.44 14.76
C SER A 510 -15.48 3.75 13.96
N PRO A 511 -16.70 4.33 13.91
CA PRO A 511 -17.79 3.81 13.09
C PRO A 511 -17.56 4.12 11.61
N LYS A 512 -18.04 3.22 10.73
CA LYS A 512 -17.95 3.35 9.28
C LYS A 512 -19.22 2.80 8.63
N LEU A 513 -19.63 3.40 7.51
CA LEU A 513 -20.74 2.91 6.71
C LEU A 513 -20.43 3.13 5.23
N ASN A 514 -20.35 2.05 4.49
CA ASN A 514 -20.20 2.09 3.05
C ASN A 514 -21.48 1.56 2.40
N THR A 515 -21.89 2.17 1.31
CA THR A 515 -23.06 1.77 0.54
C THR A 515 -22.72 1.73 -0.93
N ILE A 516 -23.08 0.66 -1.61
CA ILE A 516 -22.86 0.47 -3.04
C ILE A 516 -24.19 0.23 -3.70
N TYR A 517 -24.39 0.83 -4.87
CA TYR A 517 -25.49 0.54 -5.78
C TYR A 517 -24.95 0.09 -7.13
N THR A 518 -25.28 -1.12 -7.53
CA THR A 518 -24.89 -1.73 -8.80
C THR A 518 -26.01 -1.61 -9.81
N PHE A 519 -25.92 -0.68 -10.77
CA PHE A 519 -26.93 -0.52 -11.82
C PHE A 519 -26.98 -1.73 -12.75
N ASN A 520 -25.81 -2.23 -13.10
CA ASN A 520 -25.61 -3.43 -13.90
C ASN A 520 -24.13 -3.86 -13.80
N ARG A 521 -23.72 -4.93 -14.50
CA ARG A 521 -22.35 -5.45 -14.49
C ARG A 521 -21.27 -4.46 -14.94
N ASN A 522 -21.65 -3.35 -15.57
CA ASN A 522 -20.72 -2.36 -16.15
C ASN A 522 -20.77 -1.02 -15.42
N TRP A 523 -21.65 -0.83 -14.45
CA TRP A 523 -21.82 0.45 -13.79
C TRP A 523 -22.19 0.29 -12.32
N GLN A 524 -21.42 0.91 -11.45
CA GLN A 524 -21.58 0.91 -10.01
C GLN A 524 -21.33 2.31 -9.45
N MET A 525 -22.10 2.70 -8.43
CA MET A 525 -21.84 3.87 -7.60
C MET A 525 -21.64 3.47 -6.16
N PHE A 526 -20.87 4.26 -5.43
CA PHE A 526 -20.64 4.05 -4.00
C PHE A 526 -20.66 5.35 -3.21
N LEU A 527 -21.09 5.25 -1.97
CA LEU A 527 -20.97 6.25 -0.92
C LEU A 527 -20.22 5.60 0.23
N LYS A 528 -19.07 6.17 0.61
CA LYS A 528 -18.28 5.71 1.76
C LYS A 528 -18.24 6.80 2.82
N THR A 529 -18.44 6.42 4.07
CA THR A 529 -18.31 7.33 5.22
C THR A 529 -17.57 6.63 6.34
N GLY A 530 -16.73 7.35 7.06
CA GLY A 530 -15.98 6.73 8.15
C GLY A 530 -15.27 7.74 9.02
N LEU A 531 -15.01 7.30 10.24
CA LEU A 531 -14.11 7.94 11.18
C LEU A 531 -12.79 7.18 11.20
N GLY A 532 -11.68 7.87 10.95
CA GLY A 532 -10.31 7.41 11.15
C GLY A 532 -9.61 8.22 12.22
N PHE A 533 -8.37 7.88 12.46
CA PHE A 533 -7.50 8.60 13.37
C PHE A 533 -6.04 8.28 13.04
N HIS A 534 -5.13 9.08 13.55
CA HIS A 534 -3.73 8.71 13.72
C HIS A 534 -3.34 8.91 15.19
N SER A 535 -2.39 8.12 15.68
CA SER A 535 -1.80 8.31 17.00
C SER A 535 -0.69 9.36 16.93
N ASN A 536 -0.44 10.01 18.05
CA ASN A 536 0.68 10.95 18.22
C ASN A 536 1.91 10.27 18.78
N ASP A 537 3.07 10.90 18.59
CA ASP A 537 4.33 10.50 19.22
C ASP A 537 4.22 10.52 20.75
N ALA A 538 4.73 9.48 21.41
CA ALA A 538 4.66 9.33 22.87
C ALA A 538 5.28 10.52 23.61
N ARG A 539 6.34 11.14 23.07
CA ARG A 539 7.00 12.32 23.66
C ARG A 539 6.07 13.53 23.65
N VAL A 540 5.32 13.72 22.56
CA VAL A 540 4.32 14.81 22.42
C VAL A 540 3.11 14.53 23.32
N VAL A 541 2.57 13.32 23.26
CA VAL A 541 1.41 12.90 24.06
C VAL A 541 1.64 13.09 25.55
N THR A 542 2.79 12.65 26.06
CA THR A 542 3.10 12.73 27.49
C THR A 542 3.50 14.14 27.93
N ALA A 543 4.05 14.97 27.03
CA ALA A 543 4.34 16.38 27.32
C ALA A 543 3.08 17.22 27.44
N ASN A 544 2.03 16.91 26.67
CA ASN A 544 0.76 17.63 26.64
C ASN A 544 -0.31 17.05 27.58
N GLU A 545 0.10 16.26 28.60
CA GLU A 545 -0.80 15.63 29.56
C GLU A 545 -1.93 14.80 28.89
N GLY A 546 -1.61 14.12 27.80
CA GLY A 546 -2.53 13.28 27.04
C GLY A 546 -3.55 14.01 26.16
N GLN A 547 -3.43 15.30 25.98
CA GLN A 547 -4.25 16.02 25.02
C GLN A 547 -3.89 15.58 23.59
N GLU A 548 -4.91 15.48 22.72
CA GLU A 548 -4.75 15.13 21.30
C GLU A 548 -3.97 13.83 21.00
N ILE A 549 -4.13 12.82 21.86
CA ILE A 549 -3.48 11.50 21.70
C ILE A 549 -3.89 10.82 20.40
N LEU A 550 -5.20 10.88 20.04
CA LEU A 550 -5.79 10.23 18.88
C LEU A 550 -6.68 11.23 18.12
N PRO A 551 -6.11 12.17 17.36
CA PRO A 551 -6.89 13.11 16.54
C PRO A 551 -7.77 12.37 15.53
N LYS A 552 -9.00 12.86 15.37
CA LYS A 552 -10.01 12.22 14.53
C LYS A 552 -9.99 12.79 13.11
N ALA A 553 -10.18 11.91 12.14
CA ALA A 553 -10.43 12.24 10.75
C ALA A 553 -11.81 11.74 10.30
N TYR A 554 -12.61 12.61 9.71
CA TYR A 554 -13.94 12.29 9.18
C TYR A 554 -13.89 12.29 7.66
N GLY A 555 -14.21 11.15 7.06
CA GLY A 555 -14.13 10.96 5.62
C GLY A 555 -15.50 10.75 4.97
N LEU A 556 -15.65 11.29 3.75
CA LEU A 556 -16.80 11.09 2.88
C LEU A 556 -16.32 10.96 1.43
N ASP A 557 -16.66 9.86 0.74
CA ASP A 557 -16.43 9.66 -0.68
C ASP A 557 -17.75 9.36 -1.39
N LEU A 558 -17.98 10.02 -2.51
CA LEU A 558 -19.04 9.69 -3.48
C LEU A 558 -18.38 9.39 -4.81
N GLY A 559 -18.48 8.14 -5.28
CA GLY A 559 -17.77 7.77 -6.48
C GLY A 559 -18.56 6.81 -7.38
N THR A 560 -18.02 6.63 -8.57
CA THR A 560 -18.56 5.72 -9.58
C THR A 560 -17.45 4.96 -10.30
N ILE A 561 -17.74 3.73 -10.69
CA ILE A 561 -16.92 2.91 -11.58
C ILE A 561 -17.79 2.54 -12.76
N ILE A 562 -17.31 2.81 -13.96
CA ILE A 562 -18.04 2.58 -15.21
C ILE A 562 -17.13 1.80 -16.15
N LYS A 563 -17.66 0.77 -16.78
CA LYS A 563 -17.04 -0.01 -17.84
C LYS A 563 -17.82 0.24 -19.15
N PRO A 564 -17.54 1.34 -19.88
CA PRO A 564 -18.31 1.71 -21.09
C PRO A 564 -18.19 0.68 -22.21
N THR A 565 -17.03 0.03 -22.30
CA THR A 565 -16.74 -1.07 -23.22
C THR A 565 -15.93 -2.14 -22.49
N ASP A 566 -15.77 -3.33 -23.07
CA ASP A 566 -14.94 -4.39 -22.50
C ASP A 566 -13.46 -3.99 -22.39
N LYS A 567 -13.02 -2.99 -23.17
CA LYS A 567 -11.64 -2.49 -23.22
C LYS A 567 -11.40 -1.21 -22.39
N MET A 568 -12.41 -0.69 -21.66
CA MET A 568 -12.28 0.59 -20.97
C MET A 568 -12.91 0.56 -19.59
N VAL A 569 -12.16 0.99 -18.57
CA VAL A 569 -12.65 1.23 -17.20
C VAL A 569 -12.37 2.67 -16.82
N LEU A 570 -13.38 3.35 -16.32
CA LEU A 570 -13.31 4.70 -15.79
C LEU A 570 -13.77 4.71 -14.33
N ASN A 571 -13.09 5.48 -13.50
CA ASN A 571 -13.52 5.78 -12.14
C ASN A 571 -13.46 7.28 -11.88
N ALA A 572 -14.44 7.78 -11.13
CA ALA A 572 -14.48 9.15 -10.66
C ALA A 572 -14.93 9.14 -9.19
N THR A 573 -14.31 9.97 -8.38
CA THR A 573 -14.63 10.10 -6.95
C THR A 573 -14.56 11.57 -6.54
N LEU A 574 -15.64 12.06 -5.94
CA LEU A 574 -15.66 13.28 -5.15
C LEU A 574 -15.43 12.88 -3.70
N TRP A 575 -14.50 13.52 -3.02
CA TRP A 575 -14.15 13.14 -1.67
C TRP A 575 -13.92 14.35 -0.77
N GLY A 576 -14.06 14.14 0.54
CA GLY A 576 -13.77 15.12 1.57
C GLY A 576 -13.25 14.49 2.84
N LEU A 577 -12.31 15.16 3.49
CA LEU A 577 -11.72 14.82 4.78
C LEU A 577 -11.71 16.06 5.69
N LEU A 578 -12.10 15.87 6.95
CA LEU A 578 -11.98 16.85 8.02
C LEU A 578 -11.09 16.23 9.11
N LEU A 579 -9.97 16.87 9.41
CA LEU A 579 -9.07 16.45 10.47
C LEU A 579 -9.19 17.38 11.66
N ASN A 580 -9.27 16.81 12.87
CA ASN A 580 -9.29 17.61 14.09
C ASN A 580 -7.92 18.21 14.42
N GLN A 581 -6.86 17.62 13.90
CA GLN A 581 -5.49 18.07 14.03
C GLN A 581 -4.68 17.51 12.87
N GLU A 582 -3.77 18.31 12.34
CA GLU A 582 -2.75 17.90 11.41
C GLU A 582 -1.38 18.00 12.09
N PHE A 583 -0.45 17.16 11.67
CA PHE A 583 0.92 17.23 12.14
C PHE A 583 1.78 17.79 11.02
N VAL A 584 2.52 18.85 11.32
CA VAL A 584 3.63 19.33 10.50
C VAL A 584 4.91 18.92 11.21
N TYR A 585 5.70 18.09 10.57
CA TYR A 585 7.02 17.75 11.06
C TYR A 585 7.95 18.95 10.83
N VAL A 586 8.51 19.49 11.93
CA VAL A 586 9.57 20.49 11.86
C VAL A 586 10.88 19.71 11.96
N GLY A 587 11.49 19.42 10.80
CA GLY A 587 12.62 18.51 10.65
C GLY A 587 13.84 18.85 11.52
N ASP A 588 14.05 20.14 11.78
CA ASP A 588 15.23 20.66 12.45
C ASP A 588 15.19 20.49 13.97
N ALA A 589 14.01 20.51 14.55
CA ALA A 589 13.84 20.42 15.99
C ALA A 589 13.58 18.99 16.48
N GLY A 590 13.36 18.04 15.56
CA GLY A 590 12.88 16.70 15.90
C GLY A 590 11.53 16.75 16.63
N ILE A 591 10.76 17.81 16.42
CA ILE A 591 9.49 18.10 17.07
C ILE A 591 8.40 18.07 16.00
N VAL A 592 7.27 17.44 16.32
CA VAL A 592 6.04 17.58 15.55
C VAL A 592 5.24 18.71 16.16
N GLU A 593 5.04 19.80 15.43
CA GLU A 593 4.12 20.85 15.85
C GLU A 593 2.71 20.48 15.39
N PRO A 594 1.74 20.36 16.33
CA PRO A 594 0.36 20.17 15.95
C PRO A 594 -0.16 21.46 15.32
N SER A 595 -0.39 21.46 14.01
CA SER A 595 -1.20 22.49 13.38
C SER A 595 -2.67 22.22 13.63
N GLY A 596 -3.52 23.26 13.62
CA GLY A 596 -4.94 23.19 13.96
C GLY A 596 -5.77 22.24 13.09
N LYS A 597 -7.08 22.47 13.04
CA LYS A 597 -8.02 21.67 12.23
C LYS A 597 -7.85 22.00 10.76
N THR A 598 -7.93 20.95 9.95
CA THR A 598 -7.81 21.07 8.50
C THR A 598 -8.98 20.44 7.77
N ARG A 599 -9.24 20.91 6.55
CA ARG A 599 -10.18 20.29 5.61
C ARG A 599 -9.51 20.06 4.27
N ARG A 600 -9.84 18.92 3.68
CA ARG A 600 -9.49 18.59 2.30
C ARG A 600 -10.75 18.21 1.54
N VAL A 601 -10.91 18.71 0.31
CA VAL A 601 -11.93 18.27 -0.62
C VAL A 601 -11.30 18.11 -1.99
N GLY A 602 -11.73 17.10 -2.74
CA GLY A 602 -11.08 16.85 -4.01
C GLY A 602 -11.86 15.98 -4.97
N VAL A 603 -11.29 15.87 -6.17
CA VAL A 603 -11.79 15.05 -7.26
C VAL A 603 -10.67 14.12 -7.73
N GLU A 604 -10.98 12.85 -7.80
CA GLU A 604 -10.11 11.83 -8.40
C GLU A 604 -10.74 11.30 -9.68
N LEU A 605 -9.97 11.26 -10.76
CA LEU A 605 -10.35 10.65 -12.02
C LEU A 605 -9.32 9.60 -12.40
N GLY A 606 -9.77 8.40 -12.73
CA GLY A 606 -8.90 7.33 -13.20
C GLY A 606 -9.47 6.68 -14.45
N GLY A 607 -8.60 6.36 -15.38
CA GLY A 607 -8.95 5.70 -16.63
C GLY A 607 -7.96 4.60 -17.00
N ARG A 608 -8.48 3.50 -17.52
CA ARG A 608 -7.73 2.38 -18.08
C ARG A 608 -8.33 2.04 -19.43
N TYR A 609 -7.51 1.95 -20.46
CA TYR A 609 -7.97 1.67 -21.81
C TYR A 609 -7.02 0.74 -22.56
N GLN A 610 -7.52 -0.41 -22.98
CA GLN A 610 -6.81 -1.33 -23.85
C GLN A 610 -6.99 -0.92 -25.30
N LEU A 611 -6.00 -0.21 -25.85
CA LEU A 611 -6.01 0.29 -27.23
C LEU A 611 -5.95 -0.85 -28.24
N SER A 612 -5.13 -1.87 -27.97
CA SER A 612 -5.00 -3.11 -28.72
C SER A 612 -4.68 -4.25 -27.76
N ASP A 613 -4.56 -5.47 -28.25
CA ASP A 613 -4.28 -6.65 -27.41
C ASP A 613 -2.90 -6.57 -26.70
N TRP A 614 -2.00 -5.72 -27.21
CA TRP A 614 -0.65 -5.53 -26.71
C TRP A 614 -0.35 -4.11 -26.20
N LEU A 615 -1.28 -3.14 -26.37
CA LEU A 615 -1.06 -1.73 -25.95
C LEU A 615 -2.14 -1.25 -25.00
N TYR A 616 -1.71 -0.73 -23.89
CA TYR A 616 -2.51 -0.35 -22.76
C TYR A 616 -2.19 1.08 -22.33
N LEU A 617 -3.23 1.89 -22.09
CA LEU A 617 -3.13 3.27 -21.58
C LEU A 617 -3.78 3.35 -20.20
N TYR A 618 -3.13 4.01 -19.26
CA TYR A 618 -3.70 4.34 -17.95
C TYR A 618 -3.34 5.75 -17.52
N SER A 619 -4.22 6.37 -16.74
CA SER A 619 -3.97 7.67 -16.12
C SER A 619 -4.83 7.84 -14.88
N ASP A 620 -4.27 8.41 -13.84
CA ASP A 620 -4.94 8.86 -12.62
C ASP A 620 -4.61 10.34 -12.38
N VAL A 621 -5.65 11.14 -12.18
CA VAL A 621 -5.55 12.58 -11.97
C VAL A 621 -6.27 12.94 -10.70
N ASN A 622 -5.64 13.74 -9.84
CA ASN A 622 -6.22 14.23 -8.60
C ASN A 622 -6.14 15.74 -8.55
N TYR A 623 -7.24 16.35 -8.16
CA TYR A 623 -7.29 17.75 -7.76
C TYR A 623 -7.77 17.82 -6.30
N THR A 624 -7.08 18.60 -5.49
CA THR A 624 -7.34 18.74 -4.06
C THR A 624 -7.32 20.21 -3.65
N TYR A 625 -8.28 20.60 -2.83
CA TYR A 625 -8.26 21.86 -2.10
C TYR A 625 -8.09 21.54 -0.62
N ALA A 626 -6.90 21.83 -0.10
CA ALA A 626 -6.48 21.56 1.28
C ALA A 626 -6.23 22.88 2.01
N ARG A 627 -6.90 23.12 3.17
CA ARG A 627 -6.75 24.37 3.94
C ARG A 627 -6.89 24.12 5.45
N SER A 628 -6.18 24.92 6.24
CA SER A 628 -6.49 25.11 7.66
C SER A 628 -7.91 25.70 7.81
N THR A 629 -8.59 25.37 8.89
CA THR A 629 -9.91 25.93 9.21
C THR A 629 -9.88 26.92 10.36
N GLU A 630 -8.72 27.14 10.96
CA GLU A 630 -8.52 27.97 12.13
C GLU A 630 -7.70 29.24 11.82
N GLU A 631 -7.03 29.26 10.64
CA GLU A 631 -6.26 30.41 10.17
C GLU A 631 -7.07 31.36 9.27
N ALA A 632 -6.56 32.57 9.08
CA ALA A 632 -7.19 33.57 8.24
C ALA A 632 -7.07 33.21 6.74
N ASP A 633 -8.03 33.67 5.93
CA ASP A 633 -8.00 33.46 4.48
C ASP A 633 -6.71 34.09 3.87
N GLY A 634 -5.93 33.28 3.18
CA GLY A 634 -4.62 33.64 2.62
C GLY A 634 -3.43 33.28 3.52
N GLU A 635 -3.65 32.91 4.77
CA GLU A 635 -2.68 32.33 5.71
C GLU A 635 -3.06 30.89 6.08
N ASP A 636 -3.93 30.25 5.31
CA ASP A 636 -4.59 28.99 5.58
C ASP A 636 -4.05 27.84 4.72
N TYR A 637 -2.98 28.05 3.99
CA TYR A 637 -2.35 26.98 3.20
C TYR A 637 -1.75 25.91 4.12
N ILE A 638 -1.84 24.66 3.68
CA ILE A 638 -1.14 23.57 4.35
C ILE A 638 0.17 23.39 3.61
N PRO A 639 1.34 23.59 4.28
CA PRO A 639 2.63 23.50 3.64
C PRO A 639 2.80 22.19 2.87
N LEU A 640 3.33 22.30 1.66
CA LEU A 640 3.64 21.23 0.71
C LEU A 640 2.46 20.35 0.24
N ALA A 641 1.25 20.59 0.70
CA ALA A 641 0.05 19.87 0.27
C ALA A 641 -0.20 20.07 -1.24
N PRO A 642 -0.14 19.04 -2.10
CA PRO A 642 -0.30 19.21 -3.53
C PRO A 642 -1.75 19.44 -3.91
N ASP A 643 -1.99 20.51 -4.68
CA ASP A 643 -3.31 20.80 -5.25
C ASP A 643 -3.63 19.94 -6.47
N PHE A 644 -2.62 19.59 -7.27
CA PHE A 644 -2.81 18.82 -8.49
C PHE A 644 -1.70 17.79 -8.70
N THR A 645 -2.12 16.54 -8.91
CA THR A 645 -1.22 15.43 -9.23
C THR A 645 -1.76 14.60 -10.38
N ALA A 646 -0.86 14.08 -11.23
CA ALA A 646 -1.24 13.14 -12.28
C ALA A 646 -0.15 12.09 -12.49
N VAL A 647 -0.56 10.85 -12.61
CA VAL A 647 0.32 9.71 -12.95
C VAL A 647 -0.33 8.90 -14.06
N GLY A 648 0.47 8.31 -14.93
CA GLY A 648 -0.06 7.47 -15.97
C GLY A 648 1.02 6.99 -16.94
N GLY A 649 0.59 6.30 -17.99
CA GLY A 649 1.53 5.77 -18.95
C GLY A 649 0.91 4.91 -20.02
N LEU A 650 1.81 4.37 -20.84
CA LEU A 650 1.56 3.37 -21.86
C LEU A 650 2.31 2.09 -21.46
N SER A 651 1.62 0.95 -21.43
CA SER A 651 2.25 -0.36 -21.26
C SER A 651 2.13 -1.19 -22.51
N ILE A 652 3.22 -1.82 -22.89
CA ILE A 652 3.30 -2.78 -23.98
C ILE A 652 3.45 -4.16 -23.34
N THR A 653 2.54 -5.07 -23.67
CA THR A 653 2.56 -6.46 -23.22
C THR A 653 2.40 -7.36 -24.43
N ASP A 654 3.07 -8.51 -24.44
CA ASP A 654 2.90 -9.54 -25.47
C ASP A 654 3.09 -9.07 -26.94
N LEU A 655 3.93 -8.06 -27.18
CA LEU A 655 4.30 -7.67 -28.56
C LEU A 655 5.42 -8.61 -29.08
N GLY A 656 5.07 -9.86 -29.32
CA GLY A 656 6.04 -10.91 -29.60
C GLY A 656 6.92 -11.19 -28.39
N ASN A 657 8.20 -10.85 -28.47
CA ASN A 657 9.16 -11.01 -27.37
C ASN A 657 9.42 -9.68 -26.63
N PHE A 658 8.72 -8.61 -26.98
CA PHE A 658 8.90 -7.29 -26.38
C PHE A 658 7.80 -6.99 -25.36
N SER A 659 8.19 -6.43 -24.23
CA SER A 659 7.33 -5.80 -23.24
C SER A 659 7.98 -4.52 -22.70
N GLY A 660 7.22 -3.68 -22.03
CA GLY A 660 7.76 -2.46 -21.43
C GLY A 660 6.70 -1.42 -21.16
N ASN A 661 7.12 -0.26 -20.67
CA ASN A 661 6.24 0.85 -20.38
C ASN A 661 6.93 2.21 -20.59
N LEU A 662 6.10 3.22 -20.78
CA LEU A 662 6.46 4.63 -20.75
C LEU A 662 5.54 5.30 -19.74
N ASN A 663 6.08 5.68 -18.58
CA ASN A 663 5.33 6.26 -17.47
C ASN A 663 5.62 7.75 -17.32
N TYR A 664 4.63 8.52 -16.87
CA TYR A 664 4.82 9.91 -16.50
C TYR A 664 4.32 10.18 -15.07
N ARG A 665 4.93 11.17 -14.44
CA ARG A 665 4.56 11.72 -13.13
C ARG A 665 4.52 13.23 -13.23
N TYR A 666 3.42 13.81 -12.75
CA TYR A 666 3.24 15.26 -12.65
C TYR A 666 2.84 15.62 -11.23
N LEU A 667 3.53 16.56 -10.66
CA LEU A 667 3.22 17.22 -9.40
C LEU A 667 3.18 18.73 -9.67
N GLY A 668 2.08 19.40 -9.30
CA GLY A 668 1.93 20.83 -9.48
C GLY A 668 2.77 21.66 -8.50
N ASP A 669 2.96 22.95 -8.80
CA ASP A 669 3.49 23.90 -7.82
C ASP A 669 2.59 23.91 -6.59
N ARG A 670 3.19 24.13 -5.41
CA ARG A 670 2.47 24.10 -4.13
C ARG A 670 3.06 25.05 -3.12
N ALA A 671 2.22 25.58 -2.24
CA ALA A 671 2.65 26.42 -1.13
C ALA A 671 3.63 25.65 -0.24
N ALA A 672 4.77 26.23 0.09
CA ALA A 672 5.73 25.63 1.01
C ALA A 672 5.62 26.19 2.43
N ASN A 673 4.80 27.25 2.61
CA ASN A 673 4.47 27.85 3.90
C ASN A 673 2.99 28.30 3.92
N GLU A 674 2.49 28.71 5.08
CA GLU A 674 1.08 28.95 5.33
C GLU A 674 0.51 30.16 4.58
N ASP A 675 1.32 31.15 4.23
CA ASP A 675 0.95 32.35 3.49
C ASP A 675 1.23 32.27 1.98
N ASN A 676 1.75 31.10 1.50
CA ASN A 676 2.14 30.86 0.10
C ASN A 676 3.15 31.90 -0.45
N SER A 677 3.96 32.50 0.42
CA SER A 677 5.04 33.41 0.00
C SER A 677 6.25 32.63 -0.55
N ILE A 678 6.41 31.38 -0.13
CA ILE A 678 7.41 30.45 -0.63
C ILE A 678 6.69 29.30 -1.35
N VAL A 679 7.14 29.00 -2.58
CA VAL A 679 6.51 28.01 -3.45
C VAL A 679 7.48 26.90 -3.78
N ALA A 680 7.08 25.66 -3.53
CA ALA A 680 7.76 24.48 -3.99
C ALA A 680 7.39 24.19 -5.45
N GLU A 681 8.38 24.13 -6.33
CA GLU A 681 8.19 23.95 -7.77
C GLU A 681 7.68 22.56 -8.12
N GLY A 682 6.72 22.50 -9.06
CA GLY A 682 6.21 21.26 -9.63
C GLY A 682 7.17 20.65 -10.66
N TYR A 683 6.82 19.45 -11.12
CA TYR A 683 7.60 18.76 -12.14
C TYR A 683 6.74 17.86 -13.06
N PHE A 684 7.27 17.58 -14.23
CA PHE A 684 6.81 16.53 -15.13
C PHE A 684 7.99 15.66 -15.55
N VAL A 685 7.99 14.41 -15.13
CA VAL A 685 9.08 13.45 -15.38
C VAL A 685 8.53 12.22 -16.08
N THR A 686 9.30 11.68 -17.02
CA THR A 686 8.91 10.51 -17.82
C THR A 686 9.98 9.43 -17.72
N ASP A 687 9.56 8.19 -17.47
CA ASP A 687 10.42 7.02 -17.33
C ASP A 687 10.09 6.00 -18.45
N LEU A 688 11.11 5.31 -18.97
CA LEU A 688 10.97 4.28 -20.02
C LEU A 688 11.59 2.97 -19.56
N ASN A 689 10.86 1.89 -19.70
CA ASN A 689 11.39 0.54 -19.54
C ASN A 689 11.06 -0.30 -20.76
N LEU A 690 12.04 -1.06 -21.27
CA LEU A 690 11.89 -1.98 -22.38
C LEU A 690 12.54 -3.31 -22.04
N ASN A 691 11.84 -4.41 -22.24
CA ASN A 691 12.34 -5.75 -22.06
C ASN A 691 12.24 -6.56 -23.35
N TYR A 692 13.18 -7.44 -23.54
CA TYR A 692 13.20 -8.42 -24.61
C TYR A 692 13.46 -9.82 -24.06
N GLU A 693 12.55 -10.74 -24.30
CA GLU A 693 12.61 -12.11 -23.80
C GLU A 693 13.16 -13.09 -24.86
N ILE A 694 14.13 -13.90 -24.47
CA ILE A 694 14.67 -14.96 -25.32
C ILE A 694 14.73 -16.25 -24.50
N LYS A 695 13.79 -17.16 -24.70
CA LYS A 695 13.65 -18.39 -23.88
C LYS A 695 13.52 -18.04 -22.40
N ASN A 696 14.55 -18.39 -21.62
CA ASN A 696 14.61 -18.17 -20.16
C ASN A 696 15.38 -16.87 -19.79
N TRP A 697 15.78 -16.08 -20.76
CA TRP A 697 16.53 -14.84 -20.54
C TRP A 697 15.66 -13.63 -20.80
N THR A 698 15.77 -12.65 -19.92
CA THR A 698 15.22 -11.31 -20.11
C THR A 698 16.35 -10.30 -20.17
N ILE A 699 16.37 -9.50 -21.24
CA ILE A 699 17.30 -8.38 -21.40
C ILE A 699 16.46 -7.10 -21.31
N GLY A 700 16.80 -6.23 -20.36
CA GLY A 700 16.05 -4.99 -20.08
C GLY A 700 16.89 -3.73 -20.26
N LEU A 701 16.23 -2.65 -20.65
CA LEU A 701 16.72 -1.29 -20.65
C LEU A 701 15.78 -0.44 -19.81
N ILE A 702 16.31 0.24 -18.79
CA ILE A 702 15.55 1.07 -17.86
C ILE A 702 16.12 2.48 -17.95
N VAL A 703 15.28 3.45 -18.23
CA VAL A 703 15.64 4.87 -18.28
C VAL A 703 14.72 5.64 -17.37
N GLU A 704 15.27 6.24 -16.34
CA GLU A 704 14.57 7.22 -15.51
C GLU A 704 14.86 8.62 -16.02
N ASN A 705 13.86 9.51 -15.92
CA ASN A 705 13.93 10.87 -16.44
C ASN A 705 14.42 10.90 -17.91
N LEU A 706 13.66 10.29 -18.79
CA LEU A 706 13.99 10.09 -20.20
C LEU A 706 14.39 11.38 -20.94
N PHE A 707 13.81 12.51 -20.57
CA PHE A 707 14.03 13.81 -21.22
C PHE A 707 15.04 14.69 -20.49
N ASP A 708 15.72 14.16 -19.46
CA ASP A 708 16.70 14.90 -18.64
C ASP A 708 16.13 16.23 -18.09
N THR A 709 14.89 16.18 -17.65
CA THR A 709 14.21 17.31 -17.02
C THR A 709 14.91 17.68 -15.71
N GLU A 710 15.24 18.95 -15.50
CA GLU A 710 15.67 19.43 -14.20
C GLU A 710 14.46 19.57 -13.28
N TRP A 711 14.50 18.94 -12.10
CA TRP A 711 13.41 18.86 -11.15
C TRP A 711 13.92 18.61 -9.74
N ASN A 712 13.07 18.80 -8.73
CA ASN A 712 13.36 18.58 -7.33
C ASN A 712 12.49 17.43 -6.79
N GLU A 713 13.12 16.49 -6.07
CA GLU A 713 12.42 15.37 -5.41
C GLU A 713 11.62 15.88 -4.22
N THR A 714 12.30 16.29 -3.16
CA THR A 714 11.72 16.89 -1.95
C THR A 714 12.09 18.36 -1.89
N GLN A 715 11.23 19.17 -1.30
CA GLN A 715 11.39 20.61 -1.16
C GLN A 715 10.73 21.05 0.15
N PHE A 716 11.42 21.88 0.95
CA PHE A 716 10.93 22.40 2.23
C PHE A 716 11.29 23.88 2.37
N ALA A 717 10.37 24.69 2.90
CA ALA A 717 10.71 26.03 3.35
C ALA A 717 11.50 25.89 4.66
N THR A 718 12.77 26.27 4.64
CA THR A 718 13.68 26.10 5.79
C THR A 718 14.46 27.37 6.03
N GLU A 719 14.48 27.85 7.27
CA GLU A 719 15.38 28.91 7.71
C GLU A 719 16.76 28.32 7.98
N SER A 720 17.77 28.86 7.37
CA SER A 720 19.16 28.38 7.53
C SER A 720 20.16 29.49 7.40
N ARG A 721 21.40 29.24 7.84
CA ARG A 721 22.51 30.13 7.70
C ARG A 721 23.76 29.40 7.22
N LEU A 722 24.33 29.84 6.11
CA LEU A 722 25.62 29.33 5.65
C LEU A 722 26.78 29.90 6.49
N PHE A 723 27.94 29.23 6.50
CA PHE A 723 29.08 29.54 7.33
C PHE A 723 29.53 31.02 7.24
N ASN A 724 29.50 31.61 6.05
CA ASN A 724 29.95 32.97 5.80
C ASN A 724 28.84 34.03 5.90
N GLU A 725 27.61 33.67 6.23
CA GLU A 725 26.51 34.60 6.34
C GLU A 725 26.39 35.21 7.72
N THR A 726 25.91 36.45 7.77
CA THR A 726 25.71 37.21 9.02
C THR A 726 24.28 37.15 9.55
N ALA A 727 23.33 36.66 8.73
CA ALA A 727 21.92 36.53 9.05
C ALA A 727 21.39 35.24 8.42
N SER A 728 20.31 34.67 8.99
CA SER A 728 19.59 33.57 8.44
C SER A 728 18.75 33.98 7.21
N VAL A 729 18.42 33.01 6.38
CA VAL A 729 17.54 33.16 5.22
C VAL A 729 16.58 31.99 5.21
N GLU A 730 15.29 32.28 5.08
CA GLU A 730 14.23 31.29 4.84
C GLU A 730 13.97 31.19 3.34
N GLU A 731 14.14 30.00 2.79
CA GLU A 731 13.90 29.69 1.37
C GLU A 731 13.67 28.19 1.17
N ILE A 732 13.41 27.78 -0.07
CA ILE A 732 13.34 26.36 -0.41
C ILE A 732 14.73 25.71 -0.26
N HIS A 733 14.78 24.69 0.58
CA HIS A 733 15.82 23.67 0.56
C HIS A 733 15.30 22.45 -0.19
N PHE A 734 16.09 21.88 -1.07
CA PHE A 734 15.61 20.80 -1.93
C PHE A 734 16.64 19.68 -2.10
N THR A 735 16.12 18.51 -2.41
CA THR A 735 16.91 17.40 -2.97
C THR A 735 16.79 17.44 -4.48
N PRO A 736 17.90 17.55 -5.23
CA PRO A 736 17.87 17.49 -6.69
C PRO A 736 17.30 16.17 -7.17
N GLY A 737 16.35 16.25 -8.10
CA GLY A 737 15.77 15.07 -8.74
C GLY A 737 16.79 14.31 -9.59
N THR A 738 16.60 13.01 -9.71
CA THR A 738 17.45 12.14 -10.54
C THR A 738 17.52 12.68 -11.97
N PRO A 739 18.71 12.97 -12.53
CA PRO A 739 18.88 13.36 -13.94
C PRO A 739 18.60 12.16 -14.85
N PHE A 740 18.83 12.31 -16.18
CA PHE A 740 18.77 11.15 -17.05
C PHE A 740 19.61 9.98 -16.51
N TYR A 741 18.93 8.86 -16.24
CA TYR A 741 19.57 7.71 -15.60
C TYR A 741 19.26 6.41 -16.33
N LEU A 742 20.32 5.81 -16.89
CA LEU A 742 20.26 4.60 -17.70
C LEU A 742 20.79 3.39 -16.91
N ARG A 743 20.01 2.30 -16.92
CA ARG A 743 20.41 0.98 -16.43
C ARG A 743 20.11 -0.11 -17.48
N GLY A 744 21.00 -1.10 -17.54
CA GLY A 744 20.79 -2.34 -18.28
C GLY A 744 20.50 -3.49 -17.30
N LYS A 745 19.59 -4.39 -17.66
CA LYS A 745 19.19 -5.55 -16.87
C LYS A 745 19.39 -6.84 -17.67
N VAL A 746 19.87 -7.87 -17.01
CA VAL A 746 19.87 -9.24 -17.53
C VAL A 746 19.31 -10.16 -16.43
N ALA A 747 18.29 -10.93 -16.77
CA ALA A 747 17.74 -11.93 -15.85
C ALA A 747 17.64 -13.30 -16.54
N VAL A 748 17.76 -14.37 -15.75
CA VAL A 748 17.58 -15.75 -16.19
C VAL A 748 16.69 -16.50 -15.21
N THR A 749 15.71 -17.22 -15.73
CA THR A 749 14.85 -18.13 -14.97
C THR A 749 15.22 -19.59 -15.29
N PHE A 750 15.17 -20.49 -14.29
CA PHE A 750 15.56 -21.91 -14.43
C PHE A 750 14.87 -22.82 -13.41
#